data_5c158ffc3bfcd60f2d3a0bead7269dc1
#
_entry.id   5c158ffc3bfcd60f2d3a0bead7269dc1
#
_cell.length_a   1.000
_cell.length_b   1.000
_cell.length_c   1.000
_cell.angle_alpha   90.00
_cell.angle_beta   90.00
_cell.angle_gamma   90.00
#
_symmetry.space_group_name_H-M   'P 1'
#
loop_
_entity.id
_entity.type
_entity.pdbx_description
1 polymer ?
#
loop_
_entity_poly.entity_id
_entity_poly.type
_entity_poly.pdbx_seq_one_letter_code
_entity_poly.pdbx_strand_id
1 'polypeptide(L)'
;SRCIPWVLTAPVLMETSQCAPTALERLLFHNTALKKLPVDESEEPGPRTVPAACYSRIRALQPLLRPNLACLSPSALALLGLSAHDVRCDPLAAEYMSGSRVLPGSEPAAHCYCGHQFGLFAGQLGDGAVMYLGEVESGTHGRWEIQVKGAGVTPYSRDGDGRKVLRSSIREFLCSEAMAALGIPSTRAASLVTSDLYVSRDPLNSGRRIRERCSAVLRLAPSFIRFGSFEIFRGRDGFSGLQGPSAGRDDIRAQLLDYVIENYYPGIKQAHSNRKDRNMAFFREVMTRTAKLVAQWQCVGFCHGVLNTDNMSIVGLTLDYGPFGFMDRFDPDFICNASDKRGRYSYQAQPSVCRWNLARLAEALGSELDAAEARAILDEFMATYEAFYLCIMRKKLGLVRKEEAEDSELVSDLLRVMHITGADFTNTFHLLSRVPWPEDDSSDKATVGPVVDLILDQCASTEELKVTNKPTMEEKELAMILSMAQTDPVMFSMASDRTGVAQQLERIGHLKDLFETDQEELKKKQRDEWIRWIRQYRKRLAKECDGTDDLHLIKKQRLCVMNSNNPRHVLRNYIAQNAIEAAEQGDFSEINRALKALEKPYSDTFGPESLDGVDARRENEQEEKISKAGYDRKPPAWAQKNLYHLILIEPPGQLQERYLFSVMHHTGRSF
;
A
#
# COMPACT_ATOMS: atom_id res chain seq x y z
N SER A 1 50.29 -30.18 65.14
CA SER A 1 49.05 -30.96 65.07
C SER A 1 47.88 -30.15 65.57
N ARG A 2 47.13 -29.52 64.68
CA ARG A 2 45.78 -29.03 64.99
C ARG A 2 44.94 -29.24 63.75
N CYS A 3 43.99 -30.17 63.84
CA CYS A 3 42.94 -30.42 62.85
C CYS A 3 41.96 -29.24 62.83
N ILE A 4 41.68 -28.67 61.65
CA ILE A 4 40.59 -27.73 61.44
C ILE A 4 39.46 -28.55 60.75
N PRO A 5 38.23 -28.54 61.30
CA PRO A 5 37.08 -29.25 60.59
C PRO A 5 36.59 -28.46 59.40
N TRP A 6 36.43 -29.17 58.31
CA TRP A 6 35.77 -28.67 57.08
C TRP A 6 34.26 -28.56 57.37
N VAL A 7 33.74 -27.30 57.33
CA VAL A 7 32.29 -27.04 57.30
C VAL A 7 31.82 -27.21 55.87
N LEU A 8 31.08 -28.24 55.59
CA LEU A 8 30.32 -28.41 54.34
C LEU A 8 29.19 -27.38 54.35
N THR A 9 29.35 -26.29 53.58
CA THR A 9 28.27 -25.39 53.25
C THR A 9 27.44 -26.07 52.16
N ALA A 10 26.17 -26.40 52.48
CA ALA A 10 25.17 -26.86 51.51
C ALA A 10 25.00 -25.81 50.39
N PRO A 11 24.81 -26.23 49.10
CA PRO A 11 24.51 -25.30 48.04
C PRO A 11 23.13 -24.67 48.33
N VAL A 12 23.11 -23.33 48.42
CA VAL A 12 21.87 -22.55 48.39
C VAL A 12 21.25 -22.78 47.01
N LEU A 13 20.22 -23.58 46.95
CA LEU A 13 19.32 -23.64 45.81
C LEU A 13 18.72 -22.24 45.66
N MET A 14 19.24 -21.45 44.70
CA MET A 14 18.50 -20.30 44.20
C MET A 14 17.21 -20.82 43.65
N GLU A 15 16.11 -20.69 44.38
CA GLU A 15 14.77 -20.75 43.83
C GLU A 15 14.71 -19.65 42.76
N THR A 16 14.74 -20.07 41.50
CA THR A 16 14.33 -19.22 40.40
C THR A 16 12.87 -18.89 40.65
N SER A 17 12.60 -17.71 41.19
CA SER A 17 11.25 -17.17 41.23
C SER A 17 10.74 -17.19 39.81
N GLN A 18 9.86 -18.12 39.49
CA GLN A 18 9.16 -18.11 38.20
C GLN A 18 8.33 -16.84 38.20
N CYS A 19 8.82 -15.84 37.50
CA CYS A 19 8.05 -14.63 37.21
C CYS A 19 6.80 -15.05 36.47
N ALA A 20 5.64 -14.49 36.80
CA ALA A 20 4.40 -14.81 36.11
C ALA A 20 4.59 -14.54 34.61
N PRO A 21 4.04 -15.38 33.72
CA PRO A 21 4.19 -15.23 32.27
C PRO A 21 3.66 -13.86 31.82
N THR A 22 4.41 -13.18 30.94
CA THR A 22 4.06 -11.87 30.41
C THR A 22 2.81 -11.95 29.52
N ALA A 23 2.28 -10.80 29.10
CA ALA A 23 1.13 -10.76 28.20
C ALA A 23 1.44 -11.45 26.85
N LEU A 24 2.65 -11.29 26.33
CA LEU A 24 3.10 -11.92 25.10
C LEU A 24 3.25 -13.45 25.25
N GLU A 25 3.77 -13.91 26.38
CA GLU A 25 3.95 -15.34 26.66
C GLU A 25 2.63 -16.09 26.90
N ARG A 26 1.52 -15.37 27.16
CA ARG A 26 0.19 -15.95 27.31
C ARG A 26 -0.56 -16.11 25.98
N LEU A 27 0.01 -15.70 24.85
CA LEU A 27 -0.60 -15.90 23.53
C LEU A 27 -0.73 -17.42 23.24
N LEU A 28 -1.93 -17.84 22.85
CA LEU A 28 -2.22 -19.25 22.55
C LEU A 28 -2.12 -19.46 21.03
N PHE A 29 -1.06 -20.14 20.61
CA PHE A 29 -0.85 -20.47 19.20
C PHE A 29 -1.56 -21.77 18.83
N HIS A 30 -2.33 -21.74 17.76
CA HIS A 30 -3.04 -22.92 17.23
C HIS A 30 -2.25 -23.68 16.16
N ASN A 31 -1.42 -22.98 15.39
CA ASN A 31 -0.55 -23.51 14.33
C ASN A 31 -1.31 -24.38 13.30
N THR A 32 -2.54 -23.96 12.94
CA THR A 32 -3.45 -24.76 12.09
C THR A 32 -2.89 -24.94 10.68
N ALA A 33 -2.28 -23.89 10.11
CA ALA A 33 -1.66 -23.95 8.80
C ALA A 33 -0.53 -25.00 8.76
N LEU A 34 0.35 -24.98 9.75
CA LEU A 34 1.49 -25.90 9.85
C LEU A 34 1.07 -27.35 10.18
N LYS A 35 -0.09 -27.53 10.80
CA LYS A 35 -0.66 -28.86 11.08
C LYS A 35 -1.42 -29.46 9.90
N LYS A 36 -2.03 -28.63 9.07
CA LYS A 36 -2.92 -29.06 7.98
C LYS A 36 -2.27 -29.04 6.60
N LEU A 37 -1.17 -28.31 6.41
CA LEU A 37 -0.49 -28.16 5.11
C LEU A 37 0.88 -28.84 5.16
N PRO A 38 1.41 -29.30 4.04
CA PRO A 38 2.74 -29.88 3.97
C PRO A 38 3.82 -28.87 4.38
N VAL A 39 4.68 -29.30 5.30
CA VAL A 39 5.79 -28.53 5.83
C VAL A 39 7.10 -29.25 5.50
N ASP A 40 8.07 -28.52 4.99
CA ASP A 40 9.45 -28.99 4.81
C ASP A 40 10.17 -28.97 6.17
N GLU A 41 10.58 -30.12 6.61
CA GLU A 41 11.24 -30.39 7.90
C GLU A 41 12.78 -30.47 7.76
N SER A 42 13.34 -30.12 6.59
CA SER A 42 14.78 -30.15 6.37
C SER A 42 15.55 -29.30 7.39
N GLU A 43 16.67 -29.80 7.83
CA GLU A 43 17.59 -29.10 8.73
C GLU A 43 18.70 -28.36 7.99
N GLU A 44 18.71 -28.41 6.64
CA GLU A 44 19.68 -27.70 5.84
C GLU A 44 19.57 -26.19 6.05
N PRO A 45 20.64 -25.52 6.48
CA PRO A 45 20.61 -24.09 6.68
C PRO A 45 20.71 -23.34 5.35
N GLY A 46 20.06 -22.19 5.31
CA GLY A 46 20.19 -21.24 4.20
C GLY A 46 19.25 -21.50 3.02
N PRO A 47 19.39 -20.68 1.99
CA PRO A 47 18.50 -20.68 0.83
C PRO A 47 18.62 -21.95 -0.01
N ARG A 48 17.46 -22.52 -0.37
CA ARG A 48 17.36 -23.73 -1.19
C ARG A 48 16.03 -23.79 -1.94
N THR A 49 15.93 -24.71 -2.90
CA THR A 49 14.63 -25.07 -3.48
C THR A 49 13.89 -25.97 -2.50
N VAL A 50 12.61 -25.68 -2.25
CA VAL A 50 11.78 -26.42 -1.31
C VAL A 50 10.62 -27.06 -2.07
N PRO A 51 10.74 -28.34 -2.48
CA PRO A 51 9.68 -29.03 -3.20
C PRO A 51 8.63 -29.60 -2.24
N ALA A 52 7.42 -29.81 -2.77
CA ALA A 52 6.34 -30.52 -2.13
C ALA A 52 5.92 -29.99 -0.74
N ALA A 53 6.10 -28.69 -0.50
CA ALA A 53 5.74 -28.05 0.77
C ALA A 53 5.14 -26.66 0.57
N CYS A 54 4.24 -26.26 1.48
CA CYS A 54 3.68 -24.93 1.56
C CYS A 54 4.48 -24.02 2.51
N TYR A 55 5.14 -24.62 3.49
CA TYR A 55 5.99 -23.93 4.48
C TYR A 55 7.30 -24.70 4.66
N SER A 56 8.32 -24.01 5.15
CA SER A 56 9.58 -24.62 5.58
C SER A 56 9.93 -24.13 6.98
N ARG A 57 10.40 -25.04 7.86
CA ARG A 57 10.79 -24.71 9.23
C ARG A 57 11.99 -23.79 9.26
N ILE A 58 11.96 -22.80 10.16
CA ILE A 58 13.13 -21.98 10.52
C ILE A 58 13.73 -22.59 11.78
N ARG A 59 14.90 -23.21 11.65
CA ARG A 59 15.57 -23.93 12.74
C ARG A 59 16.48 -23.06 13.58
N ALA A 60 17.12 -22.05 12.96
CA ALA A 60 18.06 -21.19 13.63
C ALA A 60 17.58 -19.73 13.62
N LEU A 61 17.38 -19.15 14.80
CA LEU A 61 17.11 -17.74 14.93
C LEU A 61 18.36 -16.92 14.66
N GLN A 62 18.18 -15.73 14.13
CA GLN A 62 19.22 -14.73 13.92
C GLN A 62 18.86 -13.45 14.69
N PRO A 63 19.18 -13.35 15.99
CA PRO A 63 18.79 -12.23 16.82
C PRO A 63 19.28 -10.89 16.27
N LEU A 64 18.47 -9.84 16.45
CA LEU A 64 18.93 -8.46 16.28
C LEU A 64 19.83 -8.05 17.44
N LEU A 65 20.80 -7.22 17.15
CA LEU A 65 21.70 -6.70 18.18
C LEU A 65 21.00 -5.60 18.99
N ARG A 66 20.78 -5.84 20.29
CA ARG A 66 20.11 -4.91 21.20
C ARG A 66 18.79 -4.37 20.62
N PRO A 67 17.80 -5.22 20.38
CA PRO A 67 16.51 -4.80 19.84
C PRO A 67 15.82 -3.83 20.82
N ASN A 68 15.19 -2.80 20.26
CA ASN A 68 14.46 -1.79 21.03
C ASN A 68 13.13 -1.44 20.35
N LEU A 69 12.04 -1.34 21.11
CA LEU A 69 10.72 -0.94 20.64
C LEU A 69 10.73 0.55 20.22
N ALA A 70 10.61 0.80 18.93
CA ALA A 70 10.50 2.15 18.37
C ALA A 70 9.05 2.67 18.40
N CYS A 71 8.09 1.82 18.02
CA CYS A 71 6.68 2.18 18.00
C CYS A 71 5.79 0.95 18.17
N LEU A 72 4.58 1.15 18.71
CA LEU A 72 3.52 0.16 18.84
C LEU A 72 2.22 0.74 18.28
N SER A 73 1.43 -0.10 17.60
CA SER A 73 0.04 0.20 17.23
C SER A 73 -0.91 -0.42 18.26
N PRO A 74 -1.57 0.41 19.09
CA PRO A 74 -2.53 -0.10 20.08
C PRO A 74 -3.71 -0.84 19.41
N SER A 75 -4.18 -0.34 18.27
CA SER A 75 -5.31 -0.92 17.53
C SER A 75 -4.95 -2.28 16.91
N ALA A 76 -3.70 -2.46 16.44
CA ALA A 76 -3.24 -3.75 15.93
C ALA A 76 -3.01 -4.75 17.07
N LEU A 77 -2.43 -4.33 18.20
CA LEU A 77 -2.23 -5.19 19.37
C LEU A 77 -3.57 -5.69 19.94
N ALA A 78 -4.61 -4.85 19.93
CA ALA A 78 -5.94 -5.24 20.40
C ALA A 78 -6.52 -6.42 19.62
N LEU A 79 -6.14 -6.62 18.34
CA LEU A 79 -6.54 -7.79 17.55
C LEU A 79 -6.05 -9.11 18.13
N LEU A 80 -4.94 -9.08 18.89
CA LEU A 80 -4.39 -10.22 19.62
C LEU A 80 -4.86 -10.26 21.08
N GLY A 81 -5.72 -9.34 21.52
CA GLY A 81 -6.12 -9.20 22.92
C GLY A 81 -5.01 -8.61 23.81
N LEU A 82 -4.03 -7.90 23.22
CA LEU A 82 -2.90 -7.30 23.94
C LEU A 82 -3.12 -5.81 24.16
N SER A 83 -2.71 -5.32 25.33
CA SER A 83 -2.60 -3.88 25.63
C SER A 83 -1.20 -3.36 25.27
N ALA A 84 -1.13 -2.20 24.62
CA ALA A 84 0.15 -1.55 24.35
C ALA A 84 0.91 -1.18 25.63
N HIS A 85 0.22 -0.95 26.76
CA HIS A 85 0.83 -0.71 28.05
C HIS A 85 1.56 -1.98 28.54
N ASP A 86 0.88 -3.13 28.54
CA ASP A 86 1.46 -4.39 29.03
C ASP A 86 2.67 -4.81 28.19
N VAL A 87 2.58 -4.61 26.87
CA VAL A 87 3.70 -4.87 25.94
C VAL A 87 4.90 -3.96 26.22
N ARG A 88 4.68 -2.68 26.54
CA ARG A 88 5.78 -1.76 26.90
C ARG A 88 6.44 -2.10 28.24
N CYS A 89 5.68 -2.66 29.16
CA CYS A 89 6.17 -3.09 30.47
C CYS A 89 6.90 -4.44 30.42
N ASP A 90 6.77 -5.20 29.34
CA ASP A 90 7.46 -6.47 29.17
C ASP A 90 8.93 -6.26 28.75
N PRO A 91 9.91 -6.63 29.59
CA PRO A 91 11.33 -6.41 29.30
C PRO A 91 11.83 -7.22 28.09
N LEU A 92 11.11 -8.26 27.69
CA LEU A 92 11.45 -9.12 26.55
C LEU A 92 10.66 -8.80 25.28
N ALA A 93 9.76 -7.82 25.33
CA ALA A 93 8.89 -7.50 24.21
C ALA A 93 9.65 -7.24 22.89
N ALA A 94 10.75 -6.45 22.96
CA ALA A 94 11.55 -6.17 21.76
C ALA A 94 12.20 -7.43 21.18
N GLU A 95 12.61 -8.39 22.01
CA GLU A 95 13.18 -9.67 21.57
C GLU A 95 12.12 -10.55 20.92
N TYR A 96 10.95 -10.67 21.53
CA TYR A 96 9.82 -11.44 20.97
C TYR A 96 9.32 -10.85 19.67
N MET A 97 9.07 -9.54 19.63
CA MET A 97 8.49 -8.85 18.49
C MET A 97 9.45 -8.68 17.31
N SER A 98 10.75 -8.87 17.52
CA SER A 98 11.76 -8.90 16.47
C SER A 98 12.10 -10.29 15.95
N GLY A 99 11.53 -11.35 16.55
CA GLY A 99 11.93 -12.72 16.26
C GLY A 99 13.31 -13.11 16.78
N SER A 100 13.89 -12.29 17.66
CA SER A 100 15.17 -12.59 18.33
C SER A 100 15.01 -13.67 19.39
N ARG A 101 13.80 -13.88 19.86
CA ARG A 101 13.39 -14.91 20.81
C ARG A 101 12.07 -15.55 20.36
N VAL A 102 11.95 -16.85 20.52
CA VAL A 102 10.72 -17.60 20.19
C VAL A 102 9.64 -17.31 21.21
N LEU A 103 8.46 -16.91 20.74
CA LEU A 103 7.26 -16.84 21.58
C LEU A 103 6.81 -18.26 21.97
N PRO A 104 6.48 -18.51 23.23
CA PRO A 104 5.99 -19.82 23.67
C PRO A 104 4.80 -20.31 22.82
N GLY A 105 4.85 -21.54 22.35
CA GLY A 105 3.82 -22.15 21.50
C GLY A 105 3.88 -21.77 20.01
N SER A 106 4.68 -20.77 19.61
CA SER A 106 4.90 -20.47 18.21
C SER A 106 5.84 -21.48 17.54
N GLU A 107 5.64 -21.69 16.22
CA GLU A 107 6.43 -22.61 15.41
C GLU A 107 7.03 -21.86 14.22
N PRO A 108 8.25 -21.28 14.35
CA PRO A 108 8.85 -20.47 13.31
C PRO A 108 8.97 -21.21 11.97
N ALA A 109 8.41 -20.62 10.92
CA ALA A 109 8.42 -21.15 9.56
C ALA A 109 8.50 -20.00 8.53
N ALA A 110 8.72 -20.34 7.27
CA ALA A 110 8.65 -19.45 6.14
C ALA A 110 7.70 -20.00 5.08
N HIS A 111 6.88 -19.13 4.49
CA HIS A 111 5.88 -19.51 3.51
C HIS A 111 6.53 -19.67 2.12
N CYS A 112 6.19 -20.77 1.43
CA CYS A 112 6.61 -21.02 0.06
C CYS A 112 5.60 -20.40 -0.92
N TYR A 113 6.08 -19.60 -1.85
CA TYR A 113 5.28 -19.10 -2.97
C TYR A 113 6.18 -18.83 -4.18
N CYS A 114 5.57 -18.79 -5.35
CA CYS A 114 6.17 -18.29 -6.58
C CYS A 114 5.58 -16.91 -6.90
N GLY A 115 5.83 -16.40 -8.10
CA GLY A 115 5.16 -15.20 -8.55
C GLY A 115 5.53 -14.81 -9.97
N HIS A 116 4.62 -14.05 -10.59
CA HIS A 116 4.92 -13.27 -11.78
C HIS A 116 5.33 -11.87 -11.35
N GLN A 117 6.58 -11.50 -11.65
CA GLN A 117 7.14 -10.18 -11.36
C GLN A 117 7.34 -9.42 -12.67
N PHE A 118 6.82 -8.20 -12.76
CA PHE A 118 6.79 -7.41 -14.00
C PHE A 118 6.22 -8.17 -15.21
N GLY A 119 5.27 -9.09 -14.96
CA GLY A 119 4.62 -9.91 -16.00
C GLY A 119 5.36 -11.20 -16.37
N LEU A 120 6.51 -11.48 -15.79
CA LEU A 120 7.32 -12.68 -16.04
C LEU A 120 7.29 -13.62 -14.83
N PHE A 121 7.16 -14.93 -15.10
CA PHE A 121 7.23 -15.92 -14.03
C PHE A 121 8.66 -16.03 -13.48
N ALA A 122 8.81 -15.77 -12.19
CA ALA A 122 10.11 -15.68 -11.52
C ALA A 122 10.52 -16.99 -10.79
N GLY A 123 9.69 -18.05 -10.89
CA GLY A 123 9.94 -19.29 -10.14
C GLY A 123 9.75 -19.14 -8.64
N GLN A 124 10.47 -19.94 -7.85
CA GLN A 124 10.36 -19.90 -6.38
C GLN A 124 10.86 -18.56 -5.83
N LEU A 125 10.03 -17.93 -5.04
CA LEU A 125 10.30 -16.71 -4.27
C LEU A 125 10.29 -17.04 -2.76
N GLY A 126 9.13 -17.05 -2.13
CA GLY A 126 8.92 -17.35 -0.72
C GLY A 126 9.25 -16.18 0.24
N ASP A 127 9.03 -16.42 1.51
CA ASP A 127 9.28 -15.47 2.60
C ASP A 127 10.76 -15.31 2.91
N GLY A 128 11.52 -14.66 2.02
CA GLY A 128 12.97 -14.52 2.11
C GLY A 128 13.50 -13.58 3.21
N ALA A 129 12.61 -12.82 3.86
CA ALA A 129 12.95 -11.92 4.96
C ALA A 129 11.86 -11.92 6.05
N VAL A 130 10.99 -12.91 6.05
CA VAL A 130 9.83 -12.99 6.93
C VAL A 130 9.82 -14.33 7.65
N MET A 131 9.56 -14.29 8.95
CA MET A 131 9.36 -15.44 9.80
C MET A 131 7.90 -15.49 10.22
N TYR A 132 7.19 -16.53 9.80
CA TYR A 132 5.85 -16.86 10.24
C TYR A 132 5.94 -17.51 11.62
N LEU A 133 5.13 -17.06 12.58
CA LEU A 133 5.13 -17.56 13.95
C LEU A 133 3.97 -18.52 14.24
N GLY A 134 2.91 -18.49 13.45
CA GLY A 134 1.68 -19.20 13.65
C GLY A 134 0.48 -18.29 13.69
N GLU A 135 -0.67 -18.82 14.13
CA GLU A 135 -1.89 -18.06 14.33
C GLU A 135 -2.36 -18.10 15.79
N VAL A 136 -2.94 -16.98 16.21
CA VAL A 136 -3.56 -16.78 17.52
C VAL A 136 -5.04 -16.49 17.31
N GLU A 137 -5.90 -17.06 18.13
CA GLU A 137 -7.33 -16.76 18.16
C GLU A 137 -7.65 -15.84 19.33
N SER A 138 -8.13 -14.63 18.99
CA SER A 138 -8.68 -13.68 19.95
C SER A 138 -10.19 -13.88 20.04
N GLY A 139 -10.70 -14.03 21.25
CA GLY A 139 -12.14 -14.27 21.47
C GLY A 139 -13.05 -13.16 20.95
N THR A 140 -12.53 -11.95 20.75
CA THR A 140 -13.29 -10.78 20.25
C THR A 140 -13.02 -10.47 18.78
N HIS A 141 -11.85 -10.81 18.24
CA HIS A 141 -11.41 -10.40 16.89
C HIS A 141 -11.14 -11.59 15.95
N GLY A 142 -11.40 -12.82 16.40
CA GLY A 142 -11.17 -14.03 15.61
C GLY A 142 -9.69 -14.38 15.45
N ARG A 143 -9.38 -15.09 14.37
CA ARG A 143 -8.06 -15.67 14.12
C ARG A 143 -7.15 -14.70 13.33
N TRP A 144 -5.90 -14.56 13.81
CA TRP A 144 -4.87 -13.71 13.20
C TRP A 144 -3.56 -14.47 13.07
N GLU A 145 -3.01 -14.50 11.87
CA GLU A 145 -1.65 -14.96 11.59
C GLU A 145 -0.64 -13.89 11.97
N ILE A 146 0.51 -14.31 12.52
CA ILE A 146 1.58 -13.44 13.00
C ILE A 146 2.84 -13.71 12.20
N GLN A 147 3.46 -12.65 11.69
CA GLN A 147 4.74 -12.69 10.99
C GLN A 147 5.70 -11.62 11.52
N VAL A 148 7.00 -11.93 11.53
CA VAL A 148 8.07 -10.96 11.77
C VAL A 148 8.83 -10.72 10.47
N LYS A 149 8.78 -9.51 9.95
CA LYS A 149 9.51 -9.10 8.74
C LYS A 149 10.82 -8.43 9.11
N GLY A 150 11.95 -9.01 8.68
CA GLY A 150 13.31 -8.58 9.02
C GLY A 150 14.05 -9.49 10.01
N ALA A 151 13.49 -10.69 10.31
CA ALA A 151 13.99 -11.61 11.33
C ALA A 151 15.28 -12.35 10.95
N GLY A 152 15.72 -12.26 9.71
CA GLY A 152 16.95 -12.91 9.22
C GLY A 152 16.71 -13.88 8.07
N VAL A 153 17.73 -14.68 7.76
CA VAL A 153 17.73 -15.60 6.62
C VAL A 153 16.74 -16.74 6.82
N THR A 154 16.04 -17.07 5.76
CA THR A 154 15.10 -18.20 5.65
C THR A 154 15.52 -19.11 4.48
N PRO A 155 14.89 -20.27 4.29
CA PRO A 155 15.11 -21.10 3.10
C PRO A 155 14.84 -20.40 1.77
N TYR A 156 14.15 -19.25 1.77
CA TYR A 156 13.75 -18.49 0.59
C TYR A 156 14.53 -17.18 0.41
N SER A 157 15.57 -16.91 1.19
CA SER A 157 16.28 -15.62 1.16
C SER A 157 17.11 -15.41 -0.13
N ARG A 158 17.34 -16.46 -0.91
CA ARG A 158 18.22 -16.41 -2.11
C ARG A 158 19.60 -15.84 -1.72
N ASP A 159 20.05 -14.76 -2.37
CA ASP A 159 21.30 -14.07 -2.03
C ASP A 159 21.12 -12.97 -0.97
N GLY A 160 19.92 -12.86 -0.40
CA GLY A 160 19.59 -11.84 0.60
C GLY A 160 19.99 -12.23 2.03
N ASP A 161 20.24 -11.23 2.86
CA ASP A 161 20.56 -11.40 4.29
C ASP A 161 19.32 -11.54 5.19
N GLY A 162 18.12 -11.54 4.62
CA GLY A 162 16.86 -11.65 5.36
C GLY A 162 16.56 -10.46 6.28
N ARG A 163 17.31 -9.35 6.19
CA ARG A 163 17.14 -8.17 7.04
C ARG A 163 16.33 -7.09 6.34
N LYS A 164 15.54 -6.36 7.14
CA LYS A 164 14.90 -5.12 6.75
C LYS A 164 15.59 -3.94 7.45
N VAL A 165 15.54 -2.77 6.81
CA VAL A 165 16.17 -1.55 7.32
C VAL A 165 15.11 -0.59 7.87
N LEU A 166 15.52 0.27 8.81
CA LEU A 166 14.63 1.15 9.56
C LEU A 166 13.73 1.98 8.63
N ARG A 167 14.30 2.56 7.59
CA ARG A 167 13.59 3.35 6.57
C ARG A 167 12.41 2.59 5.94
N SER A 168 12.63 1.36 5.48
CA SER A 168 11.57 0.57 4.85
C SER A 168 10.53 0.08 5.85
N SER A 169 10.95 -0.24 7.07
CA SER A 169 10.07 -0.71 8.14
C SER A 169 9.16 0.40 8.68
N ILE A 170 9.64 1.65 8.79
CA ILE A 170 8.81 2.81 9.14
C ILE A 170 7.71 3.01 8.09
N ARG A 171 8.06 2.96 6.80
CA ARG A 171 7.08 3.11 5.71
C ARG A 171 6.00 2.03 5.75
N GLU A 172 6.40 0.77 5.93
CA GLU A 172 5.46 -0.35 6.03
C GLU A 172 4.58 -0.24 7.27
N PHE A 173 5.16 0.05 8.43
CA PHE A 173 4.44 0.21 9.69
C PHE A 173 3.36 1.29 9.60
N LEU A 174 3.72 2.51 9.18
CA LEU A 174 2.79 3.63 9.07
C LEU A 174 1.72 3.40 7.99
N CYS A 175 2.10 2.81 6.85
CA CYS A 175 1.14 2.58 5.76
C CYS A 175 0.12 1.49 6.10
N SER A 176 0.54 0.39 6.74
CA SER A 176 -0.36 -0.67 7.20
C SER A 176 -1.48 -0.11 8.07
N GLU A 177 -1.12 0.72 9.04
CA GLU A 177 -2.06 1.30 9.99
C GLU A 177 -2.91 2.42 9.36
N ALA A 178 -2.31 3.24 8.48
CA ALA A 178 -3.04 4.24 7.71
C ALA A 178 -4.13 3.62 6.82
N MET A 179 -3.81 2.54 6.09
CA MET A 179 -4.76 1.85 5.23
C MET A 179 -5.91 1.22 6.03
N ALA A 180 -5.59 0.61 7.18
CA ALA A 180 -6.59 0.06 8.08
C ALA A 180 -7.53 1.15 8.62
N ALA A 181 -6.99 2.31 9.00
CA ALA A 181 -7.78 3.44 9.49
C ALA A 181 -8.65 4.08 8.38
N LEU A 182 -8.20 4.04 7.13
CA LEU A 182 -9.00 4.42 5.95
C LEU A 182 -10.15 3.44 5.65
N GLY A 183 -10.24 2.31 6.36
CA GLY A 183 -11.22 1.24 6.11
C GLY A 183 -10.89 0.36 4.91
N ILE A 184 -9.63 0.38 4.46
CA ILE A 184 -9.14 -0.45 3.35
C ILE A 184 -8.54 -1.73 3.92
N PRO A 185 -9.00 -2.92 3.49
CA PRO A 185 -8.44 -4.19 3.97
C PRO A 185 -6.93 -4.27 3.77
N SER A 186 -6.20 -4.53 4.85
CA SER A 186 -4.74 -4.47 4.88
C SER A 186 -4.17 -5.43 5.92
N THR A 187 -2.92 -5.85 5.70
CA THR A 187 -2.09 -6.34 6.80
C THR A 187 -1.95 -5.23 7.84
N ARG A 188 -1.85 -5.62 9.11
CA ARG A 188 -1.65 -4.71 10.24
C ARG A 188 -0.19 -4.78 10.70
N ALA A 189 0.31 -3.73 11.30
CA ALA A 189 1.64 -3.66 11.86
C ALA A 189 1.55 -3.37 13.36
N ALA A 190 1.77 -4.39 14.20
CA ALA A 190 1.59 -4.26 15.64
C ALA A 190 2.77 -3.56 16.33
N SER A 191 3.99 -3.79 15.83
CA SER A 191 5.19 -3.16 16.37
C SER A 191 6.23 -2.86 15.31
N LEU A 192 7.02 -1.84 15.58
CA LEU A 192 8.29 -1.52 14.91
C LEU A 192 9.41 -1.66 15.93
N VAL A 193 10.36 -2.55 15.66
CA VAL A 193 11.56 -2.78 16.48
C VAL A 193 12.79 -2.33 15.72
N THR A 194 13.63 -1.49 16.32
CA THR A 194 14.95 -1.10 15.80
C THR A 194 16.06 -1.86 16.50
N SER A 195 17.30 -1.76 15.99
CA SER A 195 18.46 -2.43 16.58
C SER A 195 19.76 -1.68 16.33
N ASP A 196 20.85 -2.13 16.93
CA ASP A 196 22.21 -1.64 16.67
C ASP A 196 22.94 -2.48 15.59
N LEU A 197 22.24 -3.40 14.96
CA LEU A 197 22.75 -4.12 13.80
C LEU A 197 22.60 -3.24 12.54
N TYR A 198 23.63 -3.25 11.70
CA TYR A 198 23.65 -2.52 10.43
C TYR A 198 23.97 -3.45 9.28
N VAL A 199 23.36 -3.19 8.13
CA VAL A 199 23.63 -3.88 6.86
C VAL A 199 23.97 -2.87 5.77
N SER A 200 24.67 -3.36 4.73
CA SER A 200 25.04 -2.53 3.59
C SER A 200 23.96 -2.60 2.53
N ARG A 201 23.46 -1.45 2.07
CA ARG A 201 22.43 -1.33 1.02
C ARG A 201 22.86 -0.31 -0.03
N ASP A 202 22.39 -0.50 -1.25
CA ASP A 202 22.39 0.51 -2.30
C ASP A 202 20.94 0.86 -2.64
N PRO A 203 20.33 1.81 -1.92
CA PRO A 203 18.91 2.11 -2.06
C PRO A 203 18.54 2.72 -3.42
N LEU A 204 19.53 3.23 -4.16
CA LEU A 204 19.32 3.93 -5.43
C LEU A 204 19.84 3.14 -6.64
N ASN A 205 20.37 1.94 -6.45
CA ASN A 205 21.09 1.17 -7.48
C ASN A 205 22.18 1.99 -8.20
N SER A 206 22.83 2.87 -7.44
CA SER A 206 23.86 3.79 -7.94
C SER A 206 25.28 3.24 -7.87
N GLY A 207 25.44 2.04 -7.31
CA GLY A 207 26.75 1.45 -6.98
C GLY A 207 27.33 1.96 -5.65
N ARG A 208 26.69 2.94 -5.01
CA ARG A 208 27.12 3.48 -3.71
C ARG A 208 26.37 2.79 -2.58
N ARG A 209 27.07 1.96 -1.84
CA ARG A 209 26.51 1.29 -0.66
C ARG A 209 26.59 2.18 0.57
N ILE A 210 25.49 2.26 1.32
CA ILE A 210 25.43 2.92 2.63
C ILE A 210 25.13 1.90 3.72
N ARG A 211 25.50 2.20 4.94
CA ARG A 211 25.16 1.40 6.12
C ARG A 211 23.80 1.86 6.64
N GLU A 212 22.82 0.96 6.65
CA GLU A 212 21.49 1.21 7.16
C GLU A 212 21.22 0.34 8.40
N ARG A 213 20.51 0.90 9.38
CA ARG A 213 20.15 0.24 10.64
C ARG A 213 19.09 -0.82 10.40
N CYS A 214 19.31 -2.03 10.92
CA CYS A 214 18.34 -3.12 10.84
C CYS A 214 17.15 -2.89 11.77
N SER A 215 16.00 -3.39 11.36
CA SER A 215 14.73 -3.32 12.07
C SER A 215 13.83 -4.50 11.75
N ALA A 216 12.79 -4.68 12.55
CA ALA A 216 11.76 -5.68 12.32
C ALA A 216 10.36 -5.08 12.52
N VAL A 217 9.40 -5.60 11.76
CA VAL A 217 7.96 -5.28 11.90
C VAL A 217 7.21 -6.55 12.25
N LEU A 218 6.48 -6.53 13.36
CA LEU A 218 5.51 -7.58 13.68
C LEU A 218 4.22 -7.31 12.91
N ARG A 219 3.90 -8.20 11.96
CA ARG A 219 2.76 -8.08 11.06
C ARG A 219 1.65 -9.04 11.44
N LEU A 220 0.41 -8.60 11.24
CA LEU A 220 -0.78 -9.40 11.48
C LEU A 220 -1.66 -9.39 10.23
N ALA A 221 -2.25 -10.52 9.93
CA ALA A 221 -3.29 -10.63 8.90
C ALA A 221 -4.25 -11.81 9.23
N PRO A 222 -5.48 -11.79 8.72
CA PRO A 222 -6.32 -12.98 8.74
C PRO A 222 -5.66 -14.15 8.01
N SER A 223 -4.92 -13.85 6.91
CA SER A 223 -4.06 -14.80 6.20
C SER A 223 -3.00 -14.10 5.40
N PHE A 224 -1.79 -14.69 5.32
CA PHE A 224 -0.71 -14.30 4.41
C PHE A 224 -0.65 -15.14 3.14
N ILE A 225 -1.61 -16.03 2.90
CA ILE A 225 -1.71 -16.80 1.66
C ILE A 225 -2.00 -15.83 0.50
N ARG A 226 -1.24 -15.97 -0.56
CA ARG A 226 -1.23 -15.08 -1.74
C ARG A 226 -1.52 -15.87 -3.02
N PHE A 227 -1.75 -15.18 -4.12
CA PHE A 227 -1.93 -15.86 -5.42
C PHE A 227 -0.70 -16.72 -5.74
N GLY A 228 0.48 -16.19 -5.48
CA GLY A 228 1.75 -16.91 -5.65
C GLY A 228 1.90 -18.20 -4.86
N SER A 229 1.12 -18.41 -3.77
CA SER A 229 1.10 -19.66 -3.03
C SER A 229 0.58 -20.82 -3.86
N PHE A 230 -0.31 -20.56 -4.83
CA PHE A 230 -0.80 -21.54 -5.79
C PHE A 230 0.11 -21.69 -7.01
N GLU A 231 0.97 -20.69 -7.29
CA GLU A 231 1.91 -20.76 -8.41
C GLU A 231 3.09 -21.71 -8.16
N ILE A 232 3.28 -22.22 -6.94
CA ILE A 232 4.27 -23.27 -6.64
C ILE A 232 4.02 -24.57 -7.41
N PHE A 233 2.78 -24.80 -7.86
CA PHE A 233 2.37 -25.97 -8.65
C PHE A 233 2.47 -25.77 -10.15
N ARG A 234 2.87 -24.57 -10.59
CA ARG A 234 2.99 -24.22 -12.01
C ARG A 234 4.03 -25.10 -12.70
N GLY A 235 3.64 -25.71 -13.80
CA GLY A 235 4.57 -26.41 -14.71
C GLY A 235 5.56 -25.45 -15.37
N ARG A 236 6.42 -25.99 -16.23
CA ARG A 236 7.45 -25.20 -16.91
C ARG A 236 6.83 -24.08 -17.74
N ASP A 237 7.19 -22.85 -17.43
CA ASP A 237 6.77 -21.67 -18.15
C ASP A 237 7.47 -21.56 -19.50
N GLY A 238 6.71 -21.36 -20.57
CA GLY A 238 7.22 -21.38 -21.94
C GLY A 238 8.14 -20.21 -22.29
N PHE A 239 8.06 -19.10 -21.54
CA PHE A 239 8.86 -17.91 -21.78
C PHE A 239 10.10 -17.87 -20.89
N SER A 240 9.93 -17.99 -19.58
CA SER A 240 11.06 -17.95 -18.63
C SER A 240 11.81 -19.28 -18.53
N GLY A 241 11.20 -20.39 -18.93
CA GLY A 241 11.75 -21.74 -18.76
C GLY A 241 11.76 -22.23 -17.31
N LEU A 242 11.29 -21.41 -16.35
CA LEU A 242 11.21 -21.75 -14.92
C LEU A 242 9.96 -22.55 -14.62
N GLN A 243 9.97 -23.26 -13.50
CA GLN A 243 8.81 -23.99 -12.97
C GLN A 243 8.69 -23.77 -11.46
N GLY A 244 7.49 -24.04 -10.93
CA GLY A 244 7.27 -24.05 -9.50
C GLY A 244 7.96 -25.23 -8.83
N PRO A 245 8.40 -25.11 -7.57
CA PRO A 245 9.11 -26.18 -6.85
C PRO A 245 8.26 -27.41 -6.60
N SER A 246 6.93 -27.29 -6.64
CA SER A 246 5.96 -28.38 -6.44
C SER A 246 5.15 -28.67 -7.72
N ALA A 247 5.74 -28.42 -8.91
CA ALA A 247 5.07 -28.66 -10.18
C ALA A 247 4.54 -30.11 -10.27
N GLY A 248 3.27 -30.28 -10.68
CA GLY A 248 2.61 -31.57 -10.80
C GLY A 248 2.08 -32.17 -9.49
N ARG A 249 2.23 -31.49 -8.33
CA ARG A 249 1.65 -31.93 -7.04
C ARG A 249 0.21 -31.42 -6.88
N ASP A 250 -0.68 -31.99 -7.70
CA ASP A 250 -2.10 -31.67 -7.70
C ASP A 250 -2.79 -32.04 -6.38
N ASP A 251 -2.27 -33.04 -5.69
CA ASP A 251 -2.70 -33.43 -4.35
C ASP A 251 -2.51 -32.29 -3.33
N ILE A 252 -1.34 -31.67 -3.31
CA ILE A 252 -1.03 -30.55 -2.40
C ILE A 252 -1.80 -29.29 -2.82
N ARG A 253 -1.97 -29.06 -4.14
CA ARG A 253 -2.78 -27.95 -4.66
C ARG A 253 -4.23 -28.06 -4.16
N ALA A 254 -4.83 -29.24 -4.27
CA ALA A 254 -6.17 -29.50 -3.77
C ALA A 254 -6.27 -29.31 -2.25
N GLN A 255 -5.28 -29.80 -1.48
CA GLN A 255 -5.21 -29.63 -0.04
C GLN A 255 -5.10 -28.17 0.38
N LEU A 256 -4.26 -27.37 -0.30
CA LEU A 256 -4.12 -25.93 -0.04
C LEU A 256 -5.43 -25.18 -0.35
N LEU A 257 -6.09 -25.49 -1.48
CA LEU A 257 -7.36 -24.89 -1.85
C LEU A 257 -8.46 -25.22 -0.83
N ASP A 258 -8.56 -26.49 -0.41
CA ASP A 258 -9.52 -26.91 0.61
C ASP A 258 -9.25 -26.23 1.94
N TYR A 259 -7.98 -26.11 2.36
CA TYR A 259 -7.58 -25.36 3.54
C TYR A 259 -8.02 -23.90 3.48
N VAL A 260 -7.80 -23.22 2.36
CA VAL A 260 -8.17 -21.82 2.18
C VAL A 260 -9.69 -21.62 2.25
N ILE A 261 -10.46 -22.47 1.54
CA ILE A 261 -11.92 -22.36 1.53
C ILE A 261 -12.47 -22.66 2.93
N GLU A 262 -11.94 -23.66 3.61
CA GLU A 262 -12.40 -24.09 4.93
C GLU A 262 -12.20 -23.02 6.00
N ASN A 263 -11.04 -22.36 5.99
CA ASN A 263 -10.65 -21.46 7.07
C ASN A 263 -11.03 -19.99 6.79
N TYR A 264 -11.11 -19.56 5.51
CA TYR A 264 -11.33 -18.16 5.16
C TYR A 264 -12.64 -17.90 4.39
N TYR A 265 -13.28 -18.96 3.91
CA TYR A 265 -14.53 -18.89 3.15
C TYR A 265 -15.58 -19.93 3.64
N PRO A 266 -15.81 -20.01 4.96
CA PRO A 266 -16.69 -21.06 5.51
C PRO A 266 -18.11 -21.00 4.96
N GLY A 267 -18.63 -19.82 4.63
CA GLY A 267 -19.94 -19.66 4.00
C GLY A 267 -20.03 -20.31 2.63
N ILE A 268 -18.97 -20.23 1.82
CA ILE A 268 -18.90 -20.89 0.50
C ILE A 268 -18.87 -22.41 0.69
N LYS A 269 -18.08 -22.90 1.66
CA LYS A 269 -18.03 -24.32 2.00
C LYS A 269 -19.41 -24.87 2.39
N GLN A 270 -20.17 -24.11 3.19
CA GLN A 270 -21.51 -24.50 3.64
C GLN A 270 -22.56 -24.45 2.52
N ALA A 271 -22.46 -23.46 1.62
CA ALA A 271 -23.44 -23.24 0.55
C ALA A 271 -23.30 -24.25 -0.61
N HIS A 272 -22.14 -24.84 -0.82
CA HIS A 272 -21.85 -25.69 -1.97
C HIS A 272 -21.32 -27.06 -1.55
N SER A 273 -22.12 -28.12 -1.78
CA SER A 273 -21.72 -29.51 -1.54
C SER A 273 -20.86 -30.10 -2.66
N ASN A 274 -21.06 -29.61 -3.92
CA ASN A 274 -20.25 -30.01 -5.06
C ASN A 274 -18.92 -29.25 -5.05
N ARG A 275 -17.80 -29.99 -5.20
CA ARG A 275 -16.45 -29.40 -5.20
C ARG A 275 -16.23 -28.37 -6.32
N LYS A 276 -16.72 -28.65 -7.52
CA LYS A 276 -16.55 -27.77 -8.68
C LYS A 276 -17.28 -26.44 -8.46
N ASP A 277 -18.55 -26.50 -8.08
CA ASP A 277 -19.36 -25.29 -7.82
C ASP A 277 -18.79 -24.47 -6.67
N ARG A 278 -18.32 -25.15 -5.63
CA ARG A 278 -17.65 -24.52 -4.48
C ARG A 278 -16.37 -23.76 -4.90
N ASN A 279 -15.53 -24.39 -5.72
CA ASN A 279 -14.28 -23.78 -6.18
C ASN A 279 -14.54 -22.61 -7.13
N MET A 280 -15.58 -22.69 -7.97
CA MET A 280 -15.99 -21.56 -8.83
C MET A 280 -16.55 -20.41 -8.00
N ALA A 281 -17.37 -20.66 -7.00
CA ALA A 281 -17.88 -19.65 -6.07
C ALA A 281 -16.72 -18.99 -5.29
N PHE A 282 -15.72 -19.74 -4.86
CA PHE A 282 -14.52 -19.23 -4.25
C PHE A 282 -13.75 -18.28 -5.19
N PHE A 283 -13.51 -18.69 -6.44
CA PHE A 283 -12.79 -17.86 -7.40
C PHE A 283 -13.54 -16.55 -7.70
N ARG A 284 -14.87 -16.60 -7.83
CA ARG A 284 -15.73 -15.41 -7.98
C ARG A 284 -15.61 -14.45 -6.79
N GLU A 285 -15.60 -14.99 -5.57
CA GLU A 285 -15.46 -14.17 -4.36
C GLU A 285 -14.07 -13.53 -4.28
N VAL A 286 -13.00 -14.24 -4.62
CA VAL A 286 -11.64 -13.68 -4.70
C VAL A 286 -11.58 -12.55 -5.73
N MET A 287 -12.19 -12.73 -6.90
CA MET A 287 -12.30 -11.71 -7.93
C MET A 287 -13.05 -10.47 -7.39
N THR A 288 -14.19 -10.67 -6.76
CA THR A 288 -15.02 -9.57 -6.21
C THR A 288 -14.28 -8.78 -5.12
N ARG A 289 -13.62 -9.47 -4.19
CA ARG A 289 -12.81 -8.82 -3.13
C ARG A 289 -11.64 -8.03 -3.72
N THR A 290 -10.98 -8.59 -4.74
CA THR A 290 -9.89 -7.91 -5.44
C THR A 290 -10.38 -6.65 -6.15
N ALA A 291 -11.49 -6.72 -6.87
CA ALA A 291 -12.10 -5.57 -7.55
C ALA A 291 -12.46 -4.45 -6.56
N LYS A 292 -13.08 -4.81 -5.43
CA LYS A 292 -13.41 -3.87 -4.35
C LYS A 292 -12.15 -3.21 -3.74
N LEU A 293 -11.12 -4.00 -3.44
CA LEU A 293 -9.86 -3.51 -2.88
C LEU A 293 -9.19 -2.49 -3.81
N VAL A 294 -9.11 -2.80 -5.11
CA VAL A 294 -8.52 -1.89 -6.09
C VAL A 294 -9.34 -0.61 -6.24
N ALA A 295 -10.67 -0.70 -6.21
CA ALA A 295 -11.54 0.48 -6.21
C ALA A 295 -11.28 1.39 -5.00
N GLN A 296 -11.06 0.81 -3.82
CA GLN A 296 -10.71 1.56 -2.61
C GLN A 296 -9.35 2.25 -2.74
N TRP A 297 -8.32 1.58 -3.29
CA TRP A 297 -7.01 2.21 -3.55
C TRP A 297 -7.14 3.41 -4.48
N GLN A 298 -7.86 3.26 -5.58
CA GLN A 298 -8.08 4.33 -6.55
C GLN A 298 -8.78 5.54 -5.91
N CYS A 299 -9.77 5.31 -5.05
CA CYS A 299 -10.53 6.38 -4.43
C CYS A 299 -9.77 7.19 -3.37
N VAL A 300 -8.62 6.69 -2.87
CA VAL A 300 -7.75 7.42 -1.93
C VAL A 300 -6.43 7.88 -2.54
N GLY A 301 -6.24 7.68 -3.86
CA GLY A 301 -5.01 8.07 -4.55
C GLY A 301 -3.80 7.18 -4.22
N PHE A 302 -4.03 5.93 -3.77
CA PHE A 302 -2.98 4.99 -3.43
C PHE A 302 -2.47 4.25 -4.67
N CYS A 303 -1.15 4.28 -4.89
CA CYS A 303 -0.44 3.47 -5.88
C CYS A 303 0.42 2.44 -5.15
N HIS A 304 0.17 1.16 -5.42
CA HIS A 304 0.88 0.05 -4.77
C HIS A 304 2.33 -0.09 -5.28
N GLY A 305 2.54 0.12 -6.57
CA GLY A 305 3.86 0.14 -7.22
C GLY A 305 4.50 -1.21 -7.50
N VAL A 306 4.01 -2.32 -6.93
CA VAL A 306 4.52 -3.69 -7.16
C VAL A 306 3.36 -4.70 -7.12
N LEU A 307 2.48 -4.64 -8.11
CA LEU A 307 1.33 -5.55 -8.21
C LEU A 307 1.72 -6.87 -8.90
N ASN A 308 2.71 -7.54 -8.34
CA ASN A 308 3.07 -8.91 -8.69
C ASN A 308 2.04 -9.89 -8.13
N THR A 309 1.97 -11.12 -8.65
CA THR A 309 1.07 -12.16 -8.10
C THR A 309 1.46 -12.60 -6.69
N ASP A 310 2.73 -12.45 -6.31
CA ASP A 310 3.24 -12.66 -4.95
C ASP A 310 2.84 -11.55 -3.96
N ASN A 311 2.25 -10.44 -4.45
CA ASN A 311 1.70 -9.37 -3.61
C ASN A 311 0.16 -9.30 -3.63
N MET A 312 -0.50 -10.31 -4.20
CA MET A 312 -1.96 -10.41 -4.26
C MET A 312 -2.48 -11.37 -3.18
N SER A 313 -3.29 -10.87 -2.27
CA SER A 313 -3.89 -11.64 -1.19
C SER A 313 -5.04 -12.51 -1.68
N ILE A 314 -5.06 -13.77 -1.20
CA ILE A 314 -6.20 -14.68 -1.46
C ILE A 314 -7.47 -14.25 -0.72
N VAL A 315 -7.37 -13.43 0.33
CA VAL A 315 -8.51 -12.94 1.11
C VAL A 315 -8.89 -11.49 0.80
N GLY A 316 -8.23 -10.86 -0.19
CA GLY A 316 -8.59 -9.52 -0.67
C GLY A 316 -8.14 -8.38 0.24
N LEU A 317 -6.90 -8.41 0.71
CA LEU A 317 -6.28 -7.34 1.48
C LEU A 317 -4.96 -6.87 0.85
N THR A 318 -4.52 -5.66 1.17
CA THR A 318 -3.19 -5.16 0.79
C THR A 318 -2.13 -5.87 1.61
N LEU A 319 -1.22 -6.59 0.97
CA LEU A 319 -0.36 -7.56 1.62
C LEU A 319 0.99 -6.99 2.05
N ASP A 320 1.68 -6.29 1.15
CA ASP A 320 3.03 -5.78 1.34
C ASP A 320 3.12 -4.30 0.94
N TYR A 321 3.96 -3.54 1.68
CA TYR A 321 4.22 -2.14 1.41
C TYR A 321 5.71 -1.94 1.10
N GLY A 322 6.03 -1.95 -0.20
CA GLY A 322 7.35 -1.67 -0.74
C GLY A 322 7.43 -0.23 -1.26
N PRO A 323 7.59 -0.05 -2.57
CA PRO A 323 7.65 1.27 -3.19
C PRO A 323 6.25 1.86 -3.47
N PHE A 324 5.36 1.87 -2.47
CA PHE A 324 4.04 2.48 -2.58
C PHE A 324 4.12 4.01 -2.49
N GLY A 325 3.03 4.68 -2.90
CA GLY A 325 2.84 6.11 -2.66
C GLY A 325 1.36 6.51 -2.68
N PHE A 326 0.99 7.48 -1.85
CA PHE A 326 -0.22 8.26 -2.05
C PHE A 326 0.12 9.44 -2.96
N MET A 327 -0.68 9.66 -3.99
CA MET A 327 -0.47 10.78 -4.89
C MET A 327 -0.69 12.10 -4.18
N ASP A 328 0.23 13.03 -4.32
CA ASP A 328 0.04 14.40 -3.89
C ASP A 328 -0.86 15.14 -4.89
N ARG A 329 -0.60 15.01 -6.19
CA ARG A 329 -1.40 15.56 -7.29
C ARG A 329 -1.97 14.44 -8.12
N PHE A 330 -3.18 14.65 -8.66
CA PHE A 330 -3.74 13.64 -9.54
C PHE A 330 -2.93 13.54 -10.84
N ASP A 331 -2.35 12.37 -11.02
CA ASP A 331 -1.66 11.96 -12.24
C ASP A 331 -2.03 10.50 -12.53
N PRO A 332 -2.79 10.21 -13.61
CA PRO A 332 -3.16 8.85 -13.96
C PRO A 332 -1.93 7.96 -14.23
N ASP A 333 -0.83 8.56 -14.68
CA ASP A 333 0.43 7.88 -15.00
C ASP A 333 1.41 7.82 -13.82
N PHE A 334 0.96 8.17 -12.63
CA PHE A 334 1.79 8.17 -11.44
C PHE A 334 2.45 6.81 -11.20
N ILE A 335 3.78 6.81 -11.13
CA ILE A 335 4.63 5.65 -10.86
C ILE A 335 5.38 5.93 -9.56
N CYS A 336 5.18 5.09 -8.54
CA CYS A 336 5.86 5.20 -7.25
C CYS A 336 7.07 4.26 -7.12
N ASN A 337 7.34 3.42 -8.12
CA ASN A 337 8.43 2.45 -8.13
C ASN A 337 9.47 2.81 -9.17
N ALA A 338 10.66 3.21 -8.74
CA ALA A 338 11.79 3.55 -9.62
C ALA A 338 12.23 2.40 -10.57
N SER A 339 11.97 1.15 -10.19
CA SER A 339 12.28 0.00 -11.02
C SER A 339 11.25 -0.24 -12.12
N ASP A 340 10.08 0.40 -12.04
CA ASP A 340 9.01 0.26 -13.01
C ASP A 340 9.12 1.32 -14.12
N LYS A 341 10.20 1.28 -14.88
CA LYS A 341 10.50 2.25 -15.95
C LYS A 341 9.41 2.31 -17.04
N ARG A 342 8.59 1.26 -17.18
CA ARG A 342 7.54 1.15 -18.21
C ARG A 342 6.14 1.46 -17.70
N GLY A 343 5.98 1.80 -16.43
CA GLY A 343 4.69 2.12 -15.83
C GLY A 343 3.70 0.95 -15.79
N ARG A 344 4.17 -0.30 -15.76
CA ARG A 344 3.29 -1.46 -15.65
C ARG A 344 2.37 -1.36 -14.44
N TYR A 345 2.87 -0.79 -13.35
CA TYR A 345 2.18 -0.63 -12.08
C TYR A 345 1.82 0.83 -11.79
N SER A 346 1.64 1.65 -12.86
CA SER A 346 1.14 3.01 -12.71
C SER A 346 -0.25 3.02 -12.06
N TYR A 347 -0.63 4.15 -11.50
CA TYR A 347 -1.91 4.28 -10.80
C TYR A 347 -3.10 3.84 -11.66
N GLN A 348 -3.23 4.34 -12.90
CA GLN A 348 -4.33 3.96 -13.78
C GLN A 348 -4.28 2.49 -14.24
N ALA A 349 -3.11 1.85 -14.22
CA ALA A 349 -2.96 0.46 -14.66
C ALA A 349 -3.38 -0.56 -13.58
N GLN A 350 -3.57 -0.15 -12.33
CA GLN A 350 -3.83 -1.06 -11.21
C GLN A 350 -5.02 -2.00 -11.44
N PRO A 351 -6.19 -1.55 -11.94
CA PRO A 351 -7.32 -2.46 -12.18
C PRO A 351 -7.00 -3.54 -13.23
N SER A 352 -6.41 -3.15 -14.36
CA SER A 352 -6.08 -4.07 -15.44
C SER A 352 -5.01 -5.09 -15.04
N VAL A 353 -4.01 -4.66 -14.25
CA VAL A 353 -2.97 -5.56 -13.71
C VAL A 353 -3.57 -6.55 -12.71
N CYS A 354 -4.49 -6.11 -11.85
CA CYS A 354 -5.16 -7.03 -10.91
C CYS A 354 -6.04 -8.06 -11.63
N ARG A 355 -6.75 -7.67 -12.70
CA ARG A 355 -7.45 -8.62 -13.56
C ARG A 355 -6.48 -9.63 -14.19
N TRP A 356 -5.34 -9.17 -14.66
CA TRP A 356 -4.28 -10.04 -15.19
C TRP A 356 -3.75 -11.01 -14.13
N ASN A 357 -3.51 -10.55 -12.88
CA ASN A 357 -3.09 -11.39 -11.77
C ASN A 357 -4.12 -12.46 -11.41
N LEU A 358 -5.42 -12.13 -11.47
CA LEU A 358 -6.51 -13.11 -11.28
C LEU A 358 -6.49 -14.19 -12.37
N ALA A 359 -6.16 -13.83 -13.61
CA ALA A 359 -5.98 -14.81 -14.68
C ALA A 359 -4.80 -15.77 -14.38
N ARG A 360 -3.71 -15.26 -13.79
CA ARG A 360 -2.59 -16.11 -13.32
C ARG A 360 -3.00 -17.03 -12.19
N LEU A 361 -3.85 -16.55 -11.26
CA LEU A 361 -4.42 -17.40 -10.22
C LEU A 361 -5.30 -18.52 -10.79
N ALA A 362 -6.16 -18.21 -11.76
CA ALA A 362 -6.99 -19.21 -12.43
C ALA A 362 -6.14 -20.31 -13.09
N GLU A 363 -5.05 -19.92 -13.77
CA GLU A 363 -4.09 -20.86 -14.35
C GLU A 363 -3.41 -21.72 -13.29
N ALA A 364 -3.02 -21.12 -12.14
CA ALA A 364 -2.38 -21.82 -11.06
C ALA A 364 -3.31 -22.84 -10.36
N LEU A 365 -4.61 -22.53 -10.28
CA LEU A 365 -5.64 -23.43 -9.77
C LEU A 365 -5.92 -24.60 -10.74
N GLY A 366 -5.67 -24.42 -12.03
CA GLY A 366 -5.70 -25.48 -13.05
C GLY A 366 -7.00 -26.26 -13.07
N SER A 367 -6.92 -27.61 -12.93
CA SER A 367 -8.08 -28.52 -12.99
C SER A 367 -9.09 -28.34 -11.83
N GLU A 368 -8.78 -27.56 -10.81
CA GLU A 368 -9.73 -27.23 -9.74
C GLU A 368 -10.83 -26.27 -10.20
N LEU A 369 -10.65 -25.57 -11.34
CA LEU A 369 -11.61 -24.67 -11.94
C LEU A 369 -12.02 -25.14 -13.33
N ASP A 370 -13.25 -24.80 -13.73
CA ASP A 370 -13.63 -24.86 -15.13
C ASP A 370 -13.07 -23.64 -15.87
N ALA A 371 -12.29 -23.88 -16.92
CA ALA A 371 -11.57 -22.82 -17.62
C ALA A 371 -12.52 -21.82 -18.34
N ALA A 372 -13.67 -22.30 -18.85
CA ALA A 372 -14.63 -21.44 -19.52
C ALA A 372 -15.39 -20.55 -18.54
N GLU A 373 -15.84 -21.12 -17.42
CA GLU A 373 -16.51 -20.38 -16.34
C GLU A 373 -15.54 -19.40 -15.65
N ALA A 374 -14.28 -19.79 -15.41
CA ALA A 374 -13.26 -18.90 -14.84
C ALA A 374 -13.00 -17.68 -15.74
N ARG A 375 -12.99 -17.89 -17.06
CA ARG A 375 -12.88 -16.79 -18.03
C ARG A 375 -14.09 -15.87 -17.98
N ALA A 376 -15.30 -16.40 -17.90
CA ALA A 376 -16.52 -15.62 -17.76
C ALA A 376 -16.50 -14.75 -16.49
N ILE A 377 -16.02 -15.30 -15.36
CA ILE A 377 -15.85 -14.52 -14.11
C ILE A 377 -14.81 -13.39 -14.29
N LEU A 378 -13.69 -13.65 -14.97
CA LEU A 378 -12.68 -12.62 -15.25
C LEU A 378 -13.20 -11.50 -16.15
N ASP A 379 -14.13 -11.80 -17.05
CA ASP A 379 -14.73 -10.80 -17.93
C ASP A 379 -15.69 -9.86 -17.16
N GLU A 380 -16.24 -10.29 -16.03
CA GLU A 380 -17.04 -9.47 -15.13
C GLU A 380 -16.18 -8.49 -14.27
N PHE A 381 -14.86 -8.67 -14.21
CA PHE A 381 -14.00 -7.94 -13.28
C PHE A 381 -14.09 -6.41 -13.43
N MET A 382 -13.98 -5.89 -14.66
CA MET A 382 -13.97 -4.44 -14.87
C MET A 382 -15.32 -3.82 -14.50
N ALA A 383 -16.44 -4.43 -14.87
CA ALA A 383 -17.76 -3.94 -14.48
C ALA A 383 -17.96 -3.98 -12.95
N THR A 384 -17.47 -5.03 -12.29
CA THR A 384 -17.49 -5.14 -10.81
C THR A 384 -16.64 -4.05 -10.16
N TYR A 385 -15.43 -3.82 -10.68
CA TYR A 385 -14.55 -2.74 -10.22
C TYR A 385 -15.19 -1.36 -10.38
N GLU A 386 -15.74 -1.05 -11.56
CA GLU A 386 -16.37 0.24 -11.87
C GLU A 386 -17.58 0.50 -10.98
N ALA A 387 -18.38 -0.52 -10.69
CA ALA A 387 -19.50 -0.40 -9.76
C ALA A 387 -19.05 -0.01 -8.33
N PHE A 388 -18.02 -0.66 -7.79
CA PHE A 388 -17.46 -0.28 -6.48
C PHE A 388 -16.81 1.10 -6.51
N TYR A 389 -16.06 1.39 -7.55
CA TYR A 389 -15.38 2.67 -7.73
C TYR A 389 -16.37 3.83 -7.77
N LEU A 390 -17.39 3.74 -8.61
CA LEU A 390 -18.40 4.78 -8.75
C LEU A 390 -19.24 4.95 -7.48
N CYS A 391 -19.56 3.85 -6.79
CA CYS A 391 -20.23 3.89 -5.48
C CYS A 391 -19.43 4.70 -4.44
N ILE A 392 -18.11 4.49 -4.37
CA ILE A 392 -17.25 5.23 -3.44
C ILE A 392 -17.12 6.70 -3.89
N MET A 393 -16.92 6.95 -5.19
CA MET A 393 -16.79 8.31 -5.74
C MET A 393 -18.07 9.15 -5.53
N ARG A 394 -19.25 8.55 -5.67
CA ARG A 394 -20.51 9.21 -5.30
C ARG A 394 -20.51 9.67 -3.85
N LYS A 395 -20.09 8.82 -2.91
CA LYS A 395 -19.99 9.19 -1.49
C LYS A 395 -19.00 10.32 -1.27
N LYS A 396 -17.86 10.29 -1.95
CA LYS A 396 -16.85 11.36 -1.90
C LYS A 396 -17.41 12.70 -2.42
N LEU A 397 -18.33 12.66 -3.36
CA LEU A 397 -19.01 13.84 -3.91
C LEU A 397 -20.33 14.17 -3.17
N GLY A 398 -20.73 13.38 -2.18
CA GLY A 398 -21.99 13.59 -1.45
C GLY A 398 -23.25 13.31 -2.28
N LEU A 399 -23.13 12.46 -3.30
CA LEU A 399 -24.22 11.97 -4.14
C LEU A 399 -24.74 10.66 -3.53
N VAL A 400 -25.72 10.75 -2.62
CA VAL A 400 -26.09 9.64 -1.75
C VAL A 400 -27.52 9.14 -1.91
N ARG A 401 -28.40 9.92 -2.54
CA ARG A 401 -29.82 9.60 -2.64
C ARG A 401 -30.23 9.06 -3.99
N LYS A 402 -29.59 9.51 -5.05
CA LYS A 402 -29.90 9.12 -6.42
C LYS A 402 -28.64 8.67 -7.16
N GLU A 403 -28.81 7.66 -8.00
CA GLU A 403 -27.78 7.22 -8.94
C GLU A 403 -28.21 7.66 -10.34
N GLU A 404 -27.37 8.48 -10.98
CA GLU A 404 -27.62 9.01 -12.31
C GLU A 404 -26.58 8.43 -13.29
N ALA A 405 -26.99 8.21 -14.54
CA ALA A 405 -26.10 7.67 -15.58
C ALA A 405 -24.92 8.59 -15.87
N GLU A 406 -25.08 9.90 -15.68
CA GLU A 406 -24.05 10.93 -15.87
C GLU A 406 -23.00 11.00 -14.75
N ASP A 407 -23.19 10.29 -13.63
CA ASP A 407 -22.25 10.35 -12.49
C ASP A 407 -20.84 9.89 -12.88
N SER A 408 -20.72 8.91 -13.76
CA SER A 408 -19.41 8.44 -14.26
C SER A 408 -18.68 9.50 -15.06
N GLU A 409 -19.40 10.25 -15.89
CA GLU A 409 -18.86 11.37 -16.70
C GLU A 409 -18.45 12.53 -15.77
N LEU A 410 -19.27 12.87 -14.80
CA LEU A 410 -18.96 13.91 -13.80
C LEU A 410 -17.68 13.60 -13.03
N VAL A 411 -17.47 12.34 -12.61
CA VAL A 411 -16.25 11.87 -11.95
C VAL A 411 -15.05 11.94 -12.88
N SER A 412 -15.19 11.47 -14.12
CA SER A 412 -14.13 11.50 -15.12
C SER A 412 -13.69 12.93 -15.45
N ASP A 413 -14.65 13.86 -15.59
CA ASP A 413 -14.34 15.28 -15.83
C ASP A 413 -13.69 15.94 -14.61
N LEU A 414 -14.09 15.58 -13.36
CA LEU A 414 -13.37 16.01 -12.15
C LEU A 414 -11.90 15.63 -12.22
N LEU A 415 -11.62 14.36 -12.47
CA LEU A 415 -10.24 13.85 -12.53
C LEU A 415 -9.44 14.51 -13.65
N ARG A 416 -10.08 14.77 -14.82
CA ARG A 416 -9.46 15.54 -15.90
C ARG A 416 -9.09 16.95 -15.44
N VAL A 417 -10.01 17.65 -14.79
CA VAL A 417 -9.75 19.00 -14.26
C VAL A 417 -8.65 18.99 -13.22
N MET A 418 -8.65 18.02 -12.31
CA MET A 418 -7.56 17.86 -11.32
C MET A 418 -6.21 17.62 -12.01
N HIS A 419 -6.17 16.81 -13.05
CA HIS A 419 -4.94 16.51 -13.78
C HIS A 419 -4.37 17.75 -14.48
N ILE A 420 -5.17 18.45 -15.29
CA ILE A 420 -4.69 19.63 -16.05
C ILE A 420 -4.35 20.83 -15.15
N THR A 421 -4.96 20.93 -13.96
CA THR A 421 -4.68 21.99 -13.00
C THR A 421 -3.61 21.60 -11.98
N GLY A 422 -3.15 20.35 -11.98
CA GLY A 422 -2.22 19.82 -10.99
C GLY A 422 -2.74 19.95 -9.56
N ALA A 423 -4.04 19.78 -9.35
CA ALA A 423 -4.67 19.92 -8.05
C ALA A 423 -4.26 18.79 -7.10
N ASP A 424 -4.08 19.12 -5.81
CA ASP A 424 -3.83 18.15 -4.75
C ASP A 424 -5.01 17.17 -4.63
N PHE A 425 -4.73 15.86 -4.72
CA PHE A 425 -5.79 14.84 -4.77
C PHE A 425 -6.62 14.83 -3.48
N THR A 426 -5.97 14.70 -2.34
CA THR A 426 -6.63 14.54 -1.04
C THR A 426 -7.37 15.82 -0.63
N ASN A 427 -6.68 16.96 -0.69
CA ASN A 427 -7.23 18.24 -0.24
C ASN A 427 -8.38 18.74 -1.12
N THR A 428 -8.30 18.49 -2.43
CA THR A 428 -9.38 18.87 -3.35
C THR A 428 -10.69 18.16 -2.98
N PHE A 429 -10.68 16.84 -2.81
CA PHE A 429 -11.88 16.12 -2.41
C PHE A 429 -12.45 16.62 -1.08
N HIS A 430 -11.59 16.96 -0.13
CA HIS A 430 -12.05 17.54 1.13
C HIS A 430 -12.70 18.91 0.93
N LEU A 431 -12.12 19.79 0.11
CA LEU A 431 -12.65 21.11 -0.18
C LEU A 431 -13.99 21.10 -0.93
N LEU A 432 -14.28 20.04 -1.71
CA LEU A 432 -15.59 19.93 -2.38
C LEU A 432 -16.76 19.87 -1.41
N SER A 433 -16.56 19.52 -0.14
CA SER A 433 -17.60 19.63 0.90
C SER A 433 -18.08 21.06 1.12
N ARG A 434 -17.24 22.06 0.82
CA ARG A 434 -17.52 23.49 0.94
C ARG A 434 -18.29 24.09 -0.25
N VAL A 435 -18.49 23.31 -1.33
CA VAL A 435 -19.28 23.78 -2.47
C VAL A 435 -20.72 24.04 -2.00
N PRO A 436 -21.23 25.28 -2.17
CA PRO A 436 -22.55 25.64 -1.70
C PRO A 436 -23.64 24.89 -2.47
N TRP A 437 -24.71 24.56 -1.76
CA TRP A 437 -25.91 23.96 -2.36
C TRP A 437 -26.52 24.92 -3.40
N PRO A 438 -27.03 24.42 -4.53
CA PRO A 438 -27.72 25.26 -5.51
C PRO A 438 -29.07 25.75 -4.95
N GLU A 439 -29.15 27.01 -4.53
CA GLU A 439 -30.38 27.59 -3.95
C GLU A 439 -31.14 28.47 -4.93
N ASP A 440 -30.50 29.07 -5.93
CA ASP A 440 -31.10 29.81 -7.04
C ASP A 440 -30.05 30.17 -8.13
N ASP A 441 -30.54 30.52 -9.31
CA ASP A 441 -29.73 30.85 -10.51
C ASP A 441 -29.04 32.24 -10.43
N SER A 442 -29.17 32.94 -9.29
CA SER A 442 -28.60 34.26 -9.10
C SER A 442 -27.09 34.24 -8.82
N SER A 443 -26.34 34.72 -9.78
CA SER A 443 -24.90 35.03 -9.74
C SER A 443 -23.93 33.96 -9.21
N ASP A 444 -23.80 32.88 -9.95
CA ASP A 444 -22.87 31.76 -9.71
C ASP A 444 -21.42 32.17 -9.36
N LYS A 445 -20.92 33.28 -9.92
CA LYS A 445 -19.54 33.74 -9.67
C LYS A 445 -19.29 34.19 -8.22
N ALA A 446 -20.25 34.89 -7.62
CA ALA A 446 -20.09 35.36 -6.24
C ALA A 446 -20.23 34.21 -5.24
N THR A 447 -21.08 33.23 -5.55
CA THR A 447 -21.38 32.09 -4.66
C THR A 447 -20.31 31.02 -4.67
N VAL A 448 -19.72 30.72 -5.84
CA VAL A 448 -18.68 29.67 -5.98
C VAL A 448 -17.25 30.22 -5.92
N GLY A 449 -17.07 31.52 -6.10
CA GLY A 449 -15.77 32.18 -6.08
C GLY A 449 -14.89 31.77 -4.89
N PRO A 450 -15.37 31.88 -3.64
CA PRO A 450 -14.56 31.57 -2.46
C PRO A 450 -14.05 30.11 -2.41
N VAL A 451 -14.86 29.13 -2.82
CA VAL A 451 -14.42 27.74 -2.84
C VAL A 451 -13.45 27.48 -3.99
N VAL A 452 -13.65 28.13 -5.12
CA VAL A 452 -12.68 28.08 -6.25
C VAL A 452 -11.32 28.63 -5.83
N ASP A 453 -11.28 29.74 -5.09
CA ASP A 453 -10.03 30.31 -4.57
C ASP A 453 -9.30 29.31 -3.67
N LEU A 454 -10.00 28.64 -2.75
CA LEU A 454 -9.42 27.59 -1.91
C LEU A 454 -8.86 26.41 -2.72
N ILE A 455 -9.57 26.01 -3.78
CA ILE A 455 -9.11 24.93 -4.66
C ILE A 455 -7.89 25.39 -5.49
N LEU A 456 -7.84 26.62 -5.95
CA LEU A 456 -6.69 27.18 -6.68
C LEU A 456 -5.41 27.20 -5.84
N ASP A 457 -5.55 27.39 -4.52
CA ASP A 457 -4.41 27.27 -3.59
C ASP A 457 -3.85 25.84 -3.53
N GLN A 458 -4.66 24.84 -3.88
CA GLN A 458 -4.24 23.44 -3.98
C GLN A 458 -3.72 23.07 -5.37
N CYS A 459 -3.93 23.90 -6.38
CA CYS A 459 -3.44 23.66 -7.74
C CYS A 459 -1.92 23.91 -7.85
N ALA A 460 -1.35 23.37 -8.91
CA ALA A 460 0.07 23.52 -9.19
C ALA A 460 0.41 24.91 -9.79
N SER A 461 1.56 25.43 -9.41
CA SER A 461 2.20 26.57 -10.11
C SER A 461 2.81 26.13 -11.44
N THR A 462 3.18 27.10 -12.29
CA THR A 462 3.92 26.80 -13.54
C THR A 462 5.20 26.02 -13.26
N GLU A 463 5.96 26.41 -12.23
CA GLU A 463 7.21 25.71 -11.88
C GLU A 463 6.97 24.27 -11.40
N GLU A 464 5.91 24.03 -10.65
CA GLU A 464 5.53 22.70 -10.21
C GLU A 464 5.08 21.82 -11.38
N LEU A 465 4.29 22.35 -12.32
CA LEU A 465 3.88 21.63 -13.52
C LEU A 465 5.07 21.35 -14.46
N LYS A 466 6.02 22.26 -14.58
CA LYS A 466 7.25 22.00 -15.34
C LYS A 466 8.06 20.82 -14.76
N VAL A 467 8.06 20.66 -13.45
CA VAL A 467 8.73 19.51 -12.81
C VAL A 467 7.99 18.22 -13.09
N THR A 468 6.65 18.19 -12.94
CA THR A 468 5.85 16.98 -13.10
C THR A 468 5.71 16.51 -14.55
N ASN A 469 5.78 17.43 -15.53
CA ASN A 469 5.73 17.11 -16.96
C ASN A 469 7.10 16.80 -17.57
N LYS A 470 8.17 16.68 -16.78
CA LYS A 470 9.44 16.19 -17.29
C LYS A 470 9.30 14.76 -17.81
N PRO A 471 9.88 14.44 -18.96
CA PRO A 471 9.95 13.06 -19.42
C PRO A 471 10.60 12.15 -18.37
N THR A 472 10.05 10.96 -18.19
CA THR A 472 10.59 9.94 -17.27
C THR A 472 11.56 9.00 -17.97
N MET A 473 11.53 8.97 -19.30
CA MET A 473 12.43 8.18 -20.14
C MET A 473 13.78 8.87 -20.29
N GLU A 474 14.87 8.10 -20.33
CA GLU A 474 16.20 8.65 -20.56
C GLU A 474 16.29 9.31 -21.96
N GLU A 475 16.99 10.45 -22.06
CA GLU A 475 17.11 11.23 -23.29
C GLU A 475 17.62 10.40 -24.48
N LYS A 476 18.59 9.54 -24.24
CA LYS A 476 19.15 8.64 -25.27
C LYS A 476 18.14 7.61 -25.76
N GLU A 477 17.34 7.05 -24.87
CA GLU A 477 16.31 6.07 -25.18
C GLU A 477 15.19 6.72 -25.98
N LEU A 478 14.73 7.90 -25.54
CA LEU A 478 13.72 8.68 -26.25
C LEU A 478 14.20 9.11 -27.64
N ALA A 479 15.43 9.62 -27.77
CA ALA A 479 16.03 10.00 -29.05
C ALA A 479 16.15 8.78 -30.00
N MET A 480 16.52 7.61 -29.50
CA MET A 480 16.58 6.39 -30.30
C MET A 480 15.21 5.98 -30.83
N ILE A 481 14.18 6.04 -29.98
CA ILE A 481 12.80 5.68 -30.35
C ILE A 481 12.25 6.69 -31.38
N LEU A 482 12.51 7.99 -31.19
CA LEU A 482 12.10 9.02 -32.17
C LEU A 482 12.83 8.85 -33.51
N SER A 483 14.10 8.44 -33.50
CA SER A 483 14.84 8.09 -34.72
C SER A 483 14.23 6.86 -35.41
N MET A 484 13.78 5.86 -34.67
CA MET A 484 13.03 4.72 -35.22
C MET A 484 11.70 5.14 -35.86
N ALA A 485 11.01 6.10 -35.30
CA ALA A 485 9.77 6.64 -35.86
C ALA A 485 9.98 7.23 -37.28
N GLN A 486 11.15 7.81 -37.52
CA GLN A 486 11.49 8.40 -38.82
C GLN A 486 11.95 7.36 -39.84
N THR A 487 12.59 6.27 -39.38
CA THR A 487 13.19 5.26 -40.25
C THR A 487 12.30 4.05 -40.51
N ASP A 488 11.49 3.65 -39.52
CA ASP A 488 10.56 2.52 -39.63
C ASP A 488 9.27 2.76 -38.83
N PRO A 489 8.25 3.40 -39.44
CA PRO A 489 6.98 3.70 -38.79
C PRO A 489 6.21 2.48 -38.28
N VAL A 490 6.40 1.30 -38.87
CA VAL A 490 5.74 0.06 -38.46
C VAL A 490 6.35 -0.48 -37.18
N MET A 491 7.67 -0.54 -37.12
CA MET A 491 8.40 -0.90 -35.91
C MET A 491 8.16 0.10 -34.79
N PHE A 492 8.06 1.40 -35.10
CA PHE A 492 7.70 2.44 -34.14
C PHE A 492 6.30 2.23 -33.57
N SER A 493 5.28 1.98 -34.38
CA SER A 493 3.92 1.70 -33.89
C SER A 493 3.90 0.49 -32.95
N MET A 494 4.62 -0.58 -33.28
CA MET A 494 4.74 -1.75 -32.41
C MET A 494 5.55 -1.50 -31.13
N ALA A 495 6.49 -0.57 -31.17
CA ALA A 495 7.31 -0.19 -30.01
C ALA A 495 6.64 0.87 -29.15
N SER A 496 5.93 1.85 -29.73
CA SER A 496 5.28 2.95 -29.04
C SER A 496 4.18 2.47 -28.08
N ASP A 497 3.35 1.50 -28.53
CA ASP A 497 2.31 0.89 -27.68
C ASP A 497 2.89 0.13 -26.49
N ARG A 498 4.14 -0.34 -26.60
CA ARG A 498 4.83 -1.10 -25.54
C ARG A 498 5.67 -0.25 -24.59
N THR A 499 6.06 0.95 -25.00
CA THR A 499 7.09 1.74 -24.31
C THR A 499 6.55 3.01 -23.65
N GLY A 500 5.26 3.33 -23.76
CA GLY A 500 4.69 4.58 -23.23
C GLY A 500 5.20 5.84 -23.95
N VAL A 501 5.74 5.74 -25.15
CA VAL A 501 6.31 6.86 -25.92
C VAL A 501 5.28 7.94 -26.18
N ALA A 502 4.03 7.58 -26.47
CA ALA A 502 2.95 8.55 -26.68
C ALA A 502 2.79 9.48 -25.45
N GLN A 503 2.83 8.89 -24.25
CA GLN A 503 2.77 9.65 -22.99
C GLN A 503 3.99 10.58 -22.82
N GLN A 504 5.19 10.13 -23.20
CA GLN A 504 6.38 10.97 -23.12
C GLN A 504 6.30 12.14 -24.09
N LEU A 505 5.77 11.95 -25.30
CA LEU A 505 5.56 13.02 -26.27
C LEU A 505 4.49 14.02 -25.79
N GLU A 506 3.41 13.55 -25.19
CA GLU A 506 2.39 14.41 -24.58
C GLU A 506 2.97 15.27 -23.45
N ARG A 507 3.79 14.69 -22.56
CA ARG A 507 4.50 15.43 -21.50
C ARG A 507 5.41 16.49 -22.06
N ILE A 508 6.15 16.20 -23.14
CA ILE A 508 7.01 17.18 -23.82
C ILE A 508 6.16 18.31 -24.42
N GLY A 509 5.04 18.00 -25.04
CA GLY A 509 4.09 18.99 -25.57
C GLY A 509 3.61 19.93 -24.47
N HIS A 510 3.09 19.38 -23.38
CA HIS A 510 2.65 20.15 -22.22
C HIS A 510 3.79 20.99 -21.60
N LEU A 511 5.00 20.44 -21.52
CA LEU A 511 6.14 21.15 -21.00
C LEU A 511 6.48 22.38 -21.86
N LYS A 512 6.41 22.25 -23.20
CA LYS A 512 6.63 23.36 -24.12
C LYS A 512 5.59 24.47 -23.90
N ASP A 513 4.32 24.15 -23.83
CA ASP A 513 3.24 25.09 -23.58
C ASP A 513 3.43 25.83 -22.24
N LEU A 514 3.92 25.13 -21.20
CA LEU A 514 4.20 25.71 -19.89
C LEU A 514 5.38 26.68 -19.88
N PHE A 515 6.33 26.58 -20.81
CA PHE A 515 7.40 27.57 -20.94
C PHE A 515 6.92 28.89 -21.54
N GLU A 516 5.84 28.84 -22.32
CA GLU A 516 5.22 30.00 -22.97
C GLU A 516 4.10 30.62 -22.10
N THR A 517 3.63 29.94 -21.07
CA THR A 517 2.51 30.38 -20.21
C THR A 517 3.03 31.03 -18.92
N ASP A 518 2.60 32.28 -18.64
CA ASP A 518 2.88 32.91 -17.36
C ASP A 518 1.95 32.40 -16.22
N GLN A 519 2.32 32.71 -14.96
CA GLN A 519 1.60 32.24 -13.79
C GLN A 519 0.16 32.79 -13.68
N GLU A 520 -0.09 34.02 -14.12
CA GLU A 520 -1.42 34.64 -14.06
C GLU A 520 -2.34 34.07 -15.13
N GLU A 521 -1.82 33.80 -16.31
CA GLU A 521 -2.54 33.16 -17.38
C GLU A 521 -2.91 31.70 -16.98
N LEU A 522 -1.97 30.97 -16.35
CA LEU A 522 -2.22 29.63 -15.82
C LEU A 522 -3.35 29.65 -14.79
N LYS A 523 -3.28 30.53 -13.78
CA LYS A 523 -4.32 30.68 -12.75
C LYS A 523 -5.69 30.98 -13.34
N LYS A 524 -5.75 31.83 -14.38
CA LYS A 524 -6.99 32.13 -15.06
C LYS A 524 -7.58 30.89 -15.74
N LYS A 525 -6.76 30.13 -16.48
CA LYS A 525 -7.16 28.86 -17.10
C LYS A 525 -7.65 27.84 -16.05
N GLN A 526 -6.90 27.67 -14.96
CA GLN A 526 -7.28 26.81 -13.85
C GLN A 526 -8.63 27.23 -13.25
N ARG A 527 -8.84 28.52 -13.00
CA ARG A 527 -10.10 29.07 -12.48
C ARG A 527 -11.28 28.77 -13.39
N ASP A 528 -11.14 28.99 -14.69
CA ASP A 528 -12.22 28.78 -15.65
C ASP A 528 -12.64 27.28 -15.71
N GLU A 529 -11.66 26.36 -15.65
CA GLU A 529 -11.91 24.92 -15.61
C GLU A 529 -12.68 24.51 -14.33
N TRP A 530 -12.24 25.00 -13.17
CA TRP A 530 -12.91 24.69 -11.89
C TRP A 530 -14.31 25.29 -11.79
N ILE A 531 -14.55 26.53 -12.26
CA ILE A 531 -15.88 27.14 -12.32
C ILE A 531 -16.80 26.31 -13.20
N ARG A 532 -16.33 25.87 -14.37
CA ARG A 532 -17.10 25.04 -15.30
C ARG A 532 -17.53 23.73 -14.64
N TRP A 533 -16.56 23.01 -14.03
CA TRP A 533 -16.86 21.74 -13.38
C TRP A 533 -17.79 21.89 -12.16
N ILE A 534 -17.57 22.87 -11.30
CA ILE A 534 -18.41 23.13 -10.12
C ILE A 534 -19.85 23.43 -10.52
N ARG A 535 -20.08 24.13 -11.64
CA ARG A 535 -21.43 24.35 -12.16
C ARG A 535 -22.12 23.06 -12.56
N GLN A 536 -21.42 22.14 -13.20
CA GLN A 536 -21.98 20.82 -13.54
C GLN A 536 -22.28 20.02 -12.28
N TYR A 537 -21.36 20.03 -11.31
CA TYR A 537 -21.52 19.35 -10.04
C TYR A 537 -22.73 19.92 -9.26
N ARG A 538 -22.92 21.24 -9.21
CA ARG A 538 -24.10 21.85 -8.57
C ARG A 538 -25.41 21.48 -9.25
N LYS A 539 -25.45 21.42 -10.59
CA LYS A 539 -26.62 20.90 -11.34
C LYS A 539 -26.94 19.46 -10.96
N ARG A 540 -25.92 18.63 -10.78
CA ARG A 540 -26.10 17.25 -10.35
C ARG A 540 -26.58 17.19 -8.89
N LEU A 541 -26.04 18.03 -7.98
CA LEU A 541 -26.47 18.12 -6.59
C LEU A 541 -27.95 18.51 -6.46
N ALA A 542 -28.48 19.37 -7.32
CA ALA A 542 -29.88 19.75 -7.33
C ALA A 542 -30.82 18.54 -7.50
N LYS A 543 -30.38 17.50 -8.21
CA LYS A 543 -31.16 16.27 -8.39
C LYS A 543 -31.26 15.40 -7.13
N GLU A 544 -30.42 15.62 -6.13
CA GLU A 544 -30.49 14.90 -4.85
C GLU A 544 -31.73 15.28 -4.01
N CYS A 545 -32.42 16.39 -4.34
CA CYS A 545 -33.62 16.88 -3.67
C CYS A 545 -34.84 16.73 -4.58
N ASP A 546 -35.89 16.09 -4.07
CA ASP A 546 -37.25 16.20 -4.62
C ASP A 546 -37.96 17.29 -3.81
N GLY A 547 -38.59 18.25 -4.45
CA GLY A 547 -39.11 19.50 -3.87
C GLY A 547 -40.01 19.42 -2.59
N THR A 548 -40.22 18.21 -2.05
CA THR A 548 -40.94 17.91 -0.80
C THR A 548 -39.97 17.57 0.36
N ASP A 549 -38.66 17.51 0.11
CA ASP A 549 -37.66 17.07 1.09
C ASP A 549 -37.23 18.18 2.07
N ASP A 550 -36.83 17.79 3.28
CA ASP A 550 -36.12 18.67 4.21
C ASP A 550 -34.69 18.95 3.72
N LEU A 551 -34.51 20.10 3.08
CA LEU A 551 -33.23 20.52 2.51
C LEU A 551 -32.13 20.63 3.56
N HIS A 552 -32.44 21.00 4.80
CA HIS A 552 -31.48 21.09 5.89
C HIS A 552 -30.93 19.69 6.22
N LEU A 553 -31.78 18.69 6.27
CA LEU A 553 -31.41 17.31 6.53
C LEU A 553 -30.51 16.75 5.38
N ILE A 554 -30.87 17.05 4.13
CA ILE A 554 -30.08 16.60 2.97
C ILE A 554 -28.68 17.21 2.99
N LYS A 555 -28.56 18.52 3.24
CA LYS A 555 -27.26 19.21 3.37
C LYS A 555 -26.43 18.59 4.48
N LYS A 556 -27.03 18.30 5.65
CA LYS A 556 -26.34 17.66 6.78
C LYS A 556 -25.88 16.23 6.43
N GLN A 557 -26.74 15.43 5.80
CA GLN A 557 -26.36 14.06 5.34
C GLN A 557 -25.22 14.09 4.33
N ARG A 558 -25.27 14.99 3.33
CA ARG A 558 -24.21 15.18 2.36
C ARG A 558 -22.87 15.45 3.06
N LEU A 559 -22.80 16.41 3.97
CA LEU A 559 -21.56 16.75 4.67
C LEU A 559 -21.05 15.59 5.51
N CYS A 560 -21.94 14.90 6.23
CA CYS A 560 -21.58 13.72 7.03
C CYS A 560 -20.94 12.63 6.15
N VAL A 561 -21.56 12.32 5.00
CA VAL A 561 -21.05 11.30 4.08
C VAL A 561 -19.75 11.76 3.44
N MET A 562 -19.63 13.00 2.99
CA MET A 562 -18.40 13.51 2.40
C MET A 562 -17.24 13.48 3.40
N ASN A 563 -17.45 13.95 4.63
CA ASN A 563 -16.40 13.99 5.65
C ASN A 563 -15.95 12.59 6.08
N SER A 564 -16.83 11.59 6.05
CA SER A 564 -16.49 10.19 6.36
C SER A 564 -15.89 9.40 5.19
N ASN A 565 -15.83 9.98 3.97
CA ASN A 565 -15.26 9.34 2.77
C ASN A 565 -14.11 10.14 2.13
N ASN A 566 -13.83 11.35 2.61
CA ASN A 566 -12.73 12.20 2.16
C ASN A 566 -11.72 12.39 3.30
N PRO A 567 -10.64 11.59 3.35
CA PRO A 567 -9.67 11.72 4.41
C PRO A 567 -8.95 13.06 4.36
N ARG A 568 -8.60 13.59 5.52
CA ARG A 568 -7.72 14.76 5.68
C ARG A 568 -6.25 14.35 5.73
N HIS A 569 -5.99 13.16 6.28
CA HIS A 569 -4.65 12.63 6.48
C HIS A 569 -4.46 11.34 5.70
N VAL A 570 -3.46 11.33 4.83
CA VAL A 570 -2.93 10.14 4.16
C VAL A 570 -1.42 10.12 4.35
N LEU A 571 -0.79 8.95 4.24
CA LEU A 571 0.66 8.85 4.41
C LEU A 571 1.39 9.40 3.16
N ARG A 572 1.51 10.71 3.09
CA ARG A 572 2.33 11.37 2.05
C ARG A 572 3.80 11.01 2.23
N ASN A 573 4.54 10.96 1.14
CA ASN A 573 5.96 10.57 1.18
C ASN A 573 6.80 11.46 2.11
N TYR A 574 6.53 12.77 2.17
CA TYR A 574 7.29 13.69 3.05
C TYR A 574 7.04 13.42 4.54
N ILE A 575 5.84 12.95 4.93
CA ILE A 575 5.54 12.58 6.31
C ILE A 575 6.37 11.36 6.73
N ALA A 576 6.43 10.34 5.86
CA ALA A 576 7.28 9.18 6.08
C ALA A 576 8.76 9.56 6.13
N GLN A 577 9.21 10.49 5.27
CA GLN A 577 10.59 10.95 5.22
C GLN A 577 11.00 11.68 6.52
N ASN A 578 10.16 12.59 7.02
CA ASN A 578 10.40 13.26 8.30
C ASN A 578 10.53 12.25 9.46
N ALA A 579 9.64 11.25 9.48
CA ALA A 579 9.70 10.19 10.50
C ALA A 579 10.97 9.34 10.39
N ILE A 580 11.45 9.06 9.17
CA ILE A 580 12.69 8.33 8.92
C ILE A 580 13.90 9.15 9.39
N GLU A 581 14.00 10.42 9.01
CA GLU A 581 15.12 11.29 9.36
C GLU A 581 15.27 11.48 10.89
N ALA A 582 14.16 11.67 11.59
CA ALA A 582 14.13 11.73 13.05
C ALA A 582 14.57 10.39 13.69
N ALA A 583 14.05 9.28 13.17
CA ALA A 583 14.35 7.94 13.70
C ALA A 583 15.81 7.51 13.49
N GLU A 584 16.43 7.90 12.38
CA GLU A 584 17.87 7.66 12.14
C GLU A 584 18.76 8.36 13.17
N GLN A 585 18.30 9.48 13.74
CA GLN A 585 18.93 10.20 14.83
C GLN A 585 18.54 9.66 16.21
N GLY A 586 17.69 8.63 16.30
CA GLY A 586 17.23 8.02 17.55
C GLY A 586 15.98 8.66 18.14
N ASP A 587 15.34 9.61 17.45
CA ASP A 587 14.06 10.20 17.85
C ASP A 587 12.88 9.50 17.16
N PHE A 588 12.13 8.71 17.91
CA PHE A 588 10.95 7.99 17.43
C PHE A 588 9.64 8.75 17.67
N SER A 589 9.70 9.98 18.19
CA SER A 589 8.51 10.78 18.51
C SER A 589 7.71 11.13 17.26
N GLU A 590 8.39 11.37 16.12
CA GLU A 590 7.75 11.70 14.85
C GLU A 590 6.95 10.53 14.26
N ILE A 591 7.44 9.28 14.42
CA ILE A 591 6.68 8.09 14.02
C ILE A 591 5.36 8.01 14.80
N ASN A 592 5.42 8.22 16.13
CA ASN A 592 4.23 8.19 16.98
C ASN A 592 3.24 9.33 16.65
N ARG A 593 3.75 10.52 16.28
CA ARG A 593 2.92 11.66 15.87
C ARG A 593 2.23 11.36 14.54
N ALA A 594 2.98 10.85 13.55
CA ALA A 594 2.43 10.46 12.26
C ALA A 594 1.37 9.35 12.41
N LEU A 595 1.65 8.32 13.22
CA LEU A 595 0.70 7.23 13.49
C LEU A 595 -0.62 7.77 14.03
N LYS A 596 -0.60 8.64 15.05
CA LYS A 596 -1.82 9.22 15.65
C LYS A 596 -2.66 10.01 14.65
N ALA A 597 -2.01 10.78 13.75
CA ALA A 597 -2.72 11.49 12.70
C ALA A 597 -3.36 10.52 11.70
N LEU A 598 -2.63 9.47 11.31
CA LEU A 598 -3.08 8.48 10.34
C LEU A 598 -4.15 7.52 10.89
N GLU A 599 -4.21 7.29 12.20
CA GLU A 599 -5.25 6.50 12.86
C GLU A 599 -6.62 7.21 12.89
N LYS A 600 -6.66 8.54 12.67
CA LYS A 600 -7.89 9.34 12.63
C LYS A 600 -8.02 10.11 11.31
N PRO A 601 -8.06 9.44 10.14
CA PRO A 601 -7.92 10.10 8.84
C PRO A 601 -9.09 11.03 8.49
N TYR A 602 -10.26 10.85 9.10
CA TYR A 602 -11.48 11.57 8.81
C TYR A 602 -11.88 12.59 9.89
N SER A 603 -11.12 12.72 10.99
CA SER A 603 -11.51 13.59 12.08
C SER A 603 -11.32 15.07 11.75
N ASP A 604 -12.36 15.85 11.99
CA ASP A 604 -12.29 17.30 12.07
C ASP A 604 -11.78 17.70 13.47
N THR A 605 -10.49 17.87 13.61
CA THR A 605 -9.85 18.25 14.88
C THR A 605 -10.12 19.71 15.29
N PHE A 606 -11.05 20.41 14.64
CA PHE A 606 -11.35 21.83 14.87
C PHE A 606 -12.85 22.14 15.04
N GLY A 607 -13.56 21.34 15.82
CA GLY A 607 -14.92 21.69 16.29
C GLY A 607 -14.93 21.90 17.80
N PRO A 608 -15.54 22.99 18.32
CA PRO A 608 -15.57 23.27 19.76
C PRO A 608 -16.55 22.42 20.58
N GLU A 609 -17.05 21.31 20.08
CA GLU A 609 -18.07 20.50 20.72
C GLU A 609 -17.64 19.05 20.95
N SER A 610 -16.79 18.83 21.94
CA SER A 610 -16.81 17.62 22.76
C SER A 610 -16.07 17.89 24.09
N LEU A 611 -16.74 18.60 24.98
CA LEU A 611 -16.33 18.76 26.36
C LEU A 611 -17.02 17.68 27.18
N ASP A 612 -16.26 16.68 27.62
CA ASP A 612 -16.45 16.03 28.92
C ASP A 612 -15.23 15.16 29.25
N GLY A 613 -14.41 15.61 30.22
CA GLY A 613 -13.46 14.75 30.92
C GLY A 613 -11.99 15.17 30.89
N VAL A 614 -11.31 14.88 31.96
CA VAL A 614 -9.93 15.30 32.32
C VAL A 614 -8.82 14.80 31.35
N ASP A 615 -9.12 13.88 30.43
CA ASP A 615 -8.17 13.41 29.38
C ASP A 615 -8.08 14.37 28.17
N ALA A 616 -9.09 15.25 28.00
CA ALA A 616 -9.17 16.20 26.88
C ALA A 616 -7.99 17.18 26.78
N ARG A 617 -7.30 17.50 27.88
CA ARG A 617 -6.15 18.44 27.84
C ARG A 617 -4.91 17.83 27.18
N ARG A 618 -4.64 16.55 27.41
CA ARG A 618 -3.49 15.86 26.77
C ARG A 618 -3.76 15.55 25.31
N GLU A 619 -5.00 15.23 24.96
CA GLU A 619 -5.42 15.05 23.55
C GLU A 619 -5.36 16.37 22.79
N ASN A 620 -5.86 17.49 23.34
CA ASN A 620 -5.80 18.80 22.71
C ASN A 620 -4.37 19.31 22.46
N GLU A 621 -3.41 19.10 23.38
CA GLU A 621 -2.01 19.45 23.15
C GLU A 621 -1.36 18.64 22.03
N GLN A 622 -1.77 17.38 21.85
CA GLN A 622 -1.26 16.52 20.77
C GLN A 622 -1.91 16.84 19.44
N GLU A 623 -3.19 17.14 19.41
CA GLU A 623 -3.93 17.61 18.23
C GLU A 623 -3.41 18.95 17.76
N GLU A 624 -3.07 19.86 18.67
CA GLU A 624 -2.41 21.14 18.33
C GLU A 624 -1.01 20.92 17.74
N LYS A 625 -0.26 19.91 18.19
CA LYS A 625 1.04 19.54 17.62
C LYS A 625 0.92 18.91 16.22
N ILE A 626 -0.11 18.09 15.98
CA ILE A 626 -0.41 17.51 14.65
C ILE A 626 -0.81 18.63 13.68
N SER A 627 -1.66 19.56 14.10
CA SER A 627 -2.04 20.72 13.29
C SER A 627 -0.86 21.64 12.98
N LYS A 628 0.06 21.83 13.95
CA LYS A 628 1.29 22.58 13.72
C LYS A 628 2.24 21.86 12.75
N ALA A 629 2.21 20.53 12.71
CA ALA A 629 2.99 19.73 11.77
C ALA A 629 2.50 19.88 10.31
N GLY A 630 1.25 20.30 10.08
CA GLY A 630 0.71 20.60 8.76
C GLY A 630 0.49 19.37 7.88
N TYR A 631 0.19 18.19 8.47
CA TYR A 631 -0.01 16.94 7.71
C TYR A 631 -1.24 16.96 6.79
N ASP A 632 -2.18 17.87 7.02
CA ASP A 632 -3.37 18.13 6.20
C ASP A 632 -3.16 19.21 5.12
N ARG A 633 -1.93 19.68 4.94
CA ARG A 633 -1.60 20.72 3.97
C ARG A 633 -1.00 20.16 2.69
N LYS A 634 -1.01 21.00 1.64
CA LYS A 634 -0.24 20.74 0.43
C LYS A 634 1.22 20.47 0.80
N PRO A 635 1.89 19.47 0.18
CA PRO A 635 3.28 19.17 0.47
C PRO A 635 4.18 20.39 0.37
N PRO A 636 5.17 20.56 1.26
CA PRO A 636 6.09 21.67 1.21
C PRO A 636 6.94 21.65 -0.08
N ALA A 637 7.40 22.79 -0.53
CA ALA A 637 8.12 22.91 -1.79
C ALA A 637 9.36 22.01 -1.93
N TRP A 638 10.05 21.71 -0.83
CA TRP A 638 11.17 20.78 -0.84
C TRP A 638 10.74 19.33 -1.12
N ALA A 639 9.58 18.91 -0.61
CA ALA A 639 9.05 17.57 -0.83
C ALA A 639 8.65 17.36 -2.29
N GLN A 640 8.16 18.41 -2.96
CA GLN A 640 7.78 18.36 -4.36
C GLN A 640 9.01 18.23 -5.30
N LYS A 641 10.15 18.74 -4.90
CA LYS A 641 11.43 18.58 -5.61
C LYS A 641 12.01 17.17 -5.39
N ASN A 642 11.75 16.55 -4.25
CA ASN A 642 12.31 15.26 -3.83
C ASN A 642 11.51 14.04 -4.31
N LEU A 643 10.34 14.19 -4.91
CA LEU A 643 9.61 13.08 -5.54
C LEU A 643 10.46 12.30 -6.56
N TYR A 644 11.44 12.97 -7.18
CA TYR A 644 12.45 12.36 -8.04
C TYR A 644 13.82 12.17 -7.36
N HIS A 645 14.14 12.86 -6.25
CA HIS A 645 15.43 12.76 -5.55
C HIS A 645 15.52 11.59 -4.56
N LEU A 646 14.42 11.02 -4.12
CA LEU A 646 14.45 9.68 -3.50
C LEU A 646 14.85 8.59 -4.51
N ILE A 647 14.98 8.97 -5.78
CA ILE A 647 15.27 8.09 -6.92
C ILE A 647 16.56 8.45 -7.66
N LEU A 648 17.01 9.72 -7.67
CA LEU A 648 18.19 10.16 -8.43
C LEU A 648 18.92 11.29 -7.72
N ILE A 649 20.13 11.06 -7.24
CA ILE A 649 21.06 12.10 -6.79
C ILE A 649 21.94 12.50 -7.97
N GLU A 650 21.61 13.61 -8.64
CA GLU A 650 22.58 14.45 -9.35
C GLU A 650 22.28 15.92 -9.08
N PRO A 651 23.31 16.81 -8.99
CA PRO A 651 23.12 18.20 -8.56
C PRO A 651 22.36 19.02 -9.60
N PRO A 652 21.43 19.91 -9.16
CA PRO A 652 20.66 20.75 -10.06
C PRO A 652 21.55 21.87 -10.65
N GLY A 653 21.72 21.92 -11.95
CA GLY A 653 22.32 23.10 -12.55
C GLY A 653 22.68 23.06 -14.03
N GLN A 654 22.84 21.92 -14.66
CA GLN A 654 23.31 21.90 -16.05
C GLN A 654 22.50 21.06 -17.06
N LEU A 655 21.50 20.32 -16.61
CA LEU A 655 20.71 19.43 -17.48
C LEU A 655 19.45 20.08 -18.08
N GLN A 656 18.98 21.17 -17.50
CA GLN A 656 17.69 21.78 -17.89
C GLN A 656 17.70 22.41 -19.29
N GLU A 657 18.79 23.06 -19.66
CA GLU A 657 18.89 23.69 -20.99
C GLU A 657 19.30 22.69 -22.10
N ARG A 658 20.06 21.66 -21.77
CA ARG A 658 20.50 20.66 -22.75
C ARG A 658 19.37 19.76 -23.25
N TYR A 659 18.39 19.43 -22.40
CA TYR A 659 17.27 18.53 -22.77
C TYR A 659 16.38 19.19 -23.84
N LEU A 660 16.01 20.45 -23.64
CA LEU A 660 15.19 21.20 -24.60
C LEU A 660 15.95 21.52 -25.90
N PHE A 661 17.24 21.85 -25.81
CA PHE A 661 18.07 22.17 -26.99
C PHE A 661 18.34 20.90 -27.84
N SER A 662 18.60 19.76 -27.23
CA SER A 662 18.87 18.51 -27.96
C SER A 662 17.62 17.98 -28.67
N VAL A 663 16.47 17.96 -27.99
CA VAL A 663 15.20 17.52 -28.59
C VAL A 663 14.72 18.49 -29.65
N MET A 664 14.86 19.80 -29.45
CA MET A 664 14.49 20.82 -30.46
C MET A 664 15.39 20.81 -31.70
N HIS A 665 16.69 20.51 -31.54
CA HIS A 665 17.62 20.41 -32.70
C HIS A 665 17.42 19.16 -33.54
N HIS A 666 16.93 18.04 -32.94
CA HIS A 666 16.68 16.80 -33.67
C HIS A 666 15.29 16.75 -34.31
N THR A 667 14.33 17.54 -33.85
CA THR A 667 12.97 17.59 -34.39
C THR A 667 12.71 18.78 -35.32
N GLY A 668 13.75 19.44 -35.82
CA GLY A 668 13.67 20.64 -36.67
C GLY A 668 12.74 20.50 -37.89
N ARG A 669 11.43 20.46 -37.60
CA ARG A 669 10.30 20.90 -38.44
C ARG A 669 9.00 20.73 -37.68
N SER A 670 8.15 21.74 -37.76
CA SER A 670 6.78 21.84 -37.27
C SER A 670 5.94 20.60 -37.55
N PHE A 671 5.34 20.05 -36.48
CA PHE A 671 4.14 19.22 -36.53
C PHE A 671 2.92 20.05 -36.16
#